data_ca9432599f1abe7e0154ffb208ccebcb
#
_entry.id   ca9432599f1abe7e0154ffb208ccebcb
#
_cell.length_a   1.000
_cell.length_b   1.000
_cell.length_c   1.000
_cell.angle_alpha   90.00
_cell.angle_beta   90.00
_cell.angle_gamma   90.00
#
_symmetry.space_group_name_H-M   'P 1'
#
loop_
_entity.id
_entity.type
_entity.pdbx_description
1 polymer ?
#
loop_
_entity_poly.entity_id
_entity_poly.type
_entity_poly.pdbx_seq_one_letter_code
_entity_poly.pdbx_strand_id
1 'polypeptide(L)'
;MGERCTVEGTVQSVVFQNEENGYTVLSLLTEQGEVVTVAGCIPYAAPGEGMTVTGVWITHPLYGPQITCEQVERRMPREEEEIVSYLASGILKGVGQATAERLVERFGTDTLRVLEEEPERLSQIKGITAKKAMELSKAFRELTGLRRTMEFMARYDLPVHLAVQAHRVYGAQALQRLREDPYLLAGQSFGVEFSRADEMALSMGFDGDSPCRTQAALLYELQHNQGNGHVFLPREKLLWAAAQLIGLPPDRVEMCLDTMVEQGAIRQEQVAGVLGCYTPELYEAECFVANKLLSMLRFPYGKVRGVDGVIEEMEMTQGIRYAPLQREAVTLAAQSGVLLLTGGPGTGKTTATRAIVHLFEKMGLDILLLAPTGRAAKRMGELCEREAQTIHRCLGMSYNDLTGRVTYKKGESDPLEAEAVLVDEMSRVDLPLMQALLSALRPGCRLVMIGDADQLPSVGAGNVFSDLIRSGRIPLVALKEVFRQADKSYIIRNAHLVNGGIGPDLKTNQGDFFFLCRRVPERMVSTVVELCKTRLPEKMGIAPEDIQVLTPTRRGECGTVQLNRCLQAALNPPSRTKNEKQFGDLIFREGDRVMQTKNNYDVLWEKDDGTMGAGIFNGDVGTVEEIDPSGELLTLRFDDRTVGYTADMLNQLDMAYAITVHKAQGSEYKAVILLAAPAAPGLLVRGVLYTAMTRARELLIIVGDDTIPGQMAENDRRTRRYSGLRRRLKEGGTQA
;
A
#
# COMPACT_ATOMS: atom_id res chain seq x y z
N MET A 1 6.78 -0.54 -35.42
CA MET A 1 7.70 0.32 -34.67
C MET A 1 7.74 1.63 -35.43
N GLY A 2 7.35 2.75 -34.80
CA GLY A 2 7.43 4.07 -35.41
C GLY A 2 8.88 4.50 -35.61
N GLU A 3 9.10 5.37 -36.59
CA GLU A 3 10.42 5.91 -36.89
C GLU A 3 10.81 6.94 -35.81
N ARG A 4 11.98 6.77 -35.18
CA ARG A 4 12.48 7.72 -34.18
C ARG A 4 12.93 8.98 -34.86
N CYS A 5 12.49 10.13 -34.42
CA CYS A 5 12.80 11.42 -35.02
C CYS A 5 13.15 12.44 -33.96
N THR A 6 13.86 13.48 -34.39
CA THR A 6 14.11 14.68 -33.58
C THR A 6 13.60 15.88 -34.38
N VAL A 7 12.74 16.68 -33.75
CA VAL A 7 12.12 17.86 -34.36
C VAL A 7 12.40 19.08 -33.48
N GLU A 8 12.83 20.16 -34.12
CA GLU A 8 13.07 21.44 -33.49
C GLU A 8 12.07 22.49 -33.95
N GLY A 9 11.53 23.28 -33.02
CA GLY A 9 10.55 24.32 -33.35
C GLY A 9 10.14 25.13 -32.14
N THR A 10 9.19 26.04 -32.37
CA THR A 10 8.58 26.88 -31.35
C THR A 10 7.16 26.43 -31.05
N VAL A 11 6.77 26.38 -29.78
CA VAL A 11 5.40 26.02 -29.38
C VAL A 11 4.43 27.08 -29.90
N GLN A 12 3.54 26.67 -30.80
CA GLN A 12 2.50 27.52 -31.33
C GLN A 12 1.28 27.59 -30.42
N SER A 13 0.84 26.44 -29.92
CA SER A 13 -0.31 26.33 -29.01
C SER A 13 -0.23 25.07 -28.14
N VAL A 14 -0.80 25.14 -26.95
CA VAL A 14 -1.01 23.99 -26.07
C VAL A 14 -2.47 23.56 -26.22
N VAL A 15 -2.68 22.34 -26.73
CA VAL A 15 -4.02 21.80 -27.00
C VAL A 15 -4.61 21.21 -25.73
N PHE A 16 -3.80 20.49 -24.96
CA PHE A 16 -4.20 19.87 -23.70
C PHE A 16 -3.01 19.83 -22.73
N GLN A 17 -3.27 20.05 -21.46
CA GLN A 17 -2.26 19.93 -20.41
C GLN A 17 -2.88 19.42 -19.11
N ASN A 18 -2.30 18.37 -18.56
CA ASN A 18 -2.64 17.87 -17.23
C ASN A 18 -1.58 18.34 -16.23
N GLU A 19 -1.97 19.16 -15.27
CA GLU A 19 -1.07 19.75 -14.27
C GLU A 19 -0.56 18.72 -13.26
N GLU A 20 -1.27 17.60 -13.04
CA GLU A 20 -0.90 16.60 -12.03
C GLU A 20 0.24 15.68 -12.50
N ASN A 21 0.16 15.20 -13.75
CA ASN A 21 1.15 14.27 -14.30
C ASN A 21 2.06 14.89 -15.37
N GLY A 22 1.81 16.14 -15.74
CA GLY A 22 2.58 16.88 -16.74
C GLY A 22 2.38 16.45 -18.18
N TYR A 23 1.39 15.56 -18.46
CA TYR A 23 1.09 15.15 -19.82
C TYR A 23 0.52 16.32 -20.62
N THR A 24 1.11 16.59 -21.76
CA THR A 24 0.78 17.74 -22.60
C THR A 24 0.66 17.30 -24.05
N VAL A 25 -0.33 17.83 -24.75
CA VAL A 25 -0.46 17.79 -26.20
C VAL A 25 -0.31 19.22 -26.72
N LEU A 26 0.66 19.44 -27.57
CA LEU A 26 0.97 20.77 -28.12
C LEU A 26 1.23 20.73 -29.62
N SER A 27 1.10 21.89 -30.26
CA SER A 27 1.49 22.11 -31.65
C SER A 27 2.84 22.82 -31.69
N LEU A 28 3.81 22.21 -32.34
CA LEU A 28 5.16 22.74 -32.54
C LEU A 28 5.31 23.24 -33.97
N LEU A 29 5.65 24.51 -34.15
CA LEU A 29 5.96 25.10 -35.45
C LEU A 29 7.45 24.93 -35.72
N THR A 30 7.80 24.15 -36.74
CA THR A 30 9.19 23.90 -37.12
C THR A 30 9.77 25.11 -37.88
N GLU A 31 11.11 25.21 -37.97
CA GLU A 31 11.80 26.22 -38.79
C GLU A 31 11.41 26.17 -40.27
N GLN A 32 10.90 25.02 -40.75
CA GLN A 32 10.44 24.82 -42.12
C GLN A 32 8.98 25.30 -42.33
N GLY A 33 8.32 25.79 -41.27
CA GLY A 33 6.95 26.26 -41.28
C GLY A 33 5.90 25.16 -41.20
N GLU A 34 6.27 23.92 -40.88
CA GLU A 34 5.36 22.82 -40.65
C GLU A 34 4.88 22.79 -39.19
N VAL A 35 3.59 22.47 -38.99
CA VAL A 35 3.02 22.32 -37.65
C VAL A 35 2.97 20.83 -37.32
N VAL A 36 3.67 20.44 -36.26
CA VAL A 36 3.76 19.07 -35.80
C VAL A 36 3.08 18.94 -34.42
N THR A 37 2.18 17.98 -34.30
CA THR A 37 1.57 17.65 -32.99
C THR A 37 2.54 16.79 -32.18
N VAL A 38 2.82 17.22 -30.96
CA VAL A 38 3.67 16.52 -29.99
C VAL A 38 2.83 16.18 -28.76
N ALA A 39 2.88 14.93 -28.34
CA ALA A 39 2.21 14.46 -27.12
C ALA A 39 3.22 13.73 -26.20
N GLY A 40 3.18 14.06 -24.93
CA GLY A 40 4.08 13.43 -23.95
C GLY A 40 4.13 14.18 -22.63
N CYS A 41 5.05 13.78 -21.74
CA CYS A 41 5.25 14.47 -20.48
C CYS A 41 6.08 15.76 -20.70
N ILE A 42 5.37 16.87 -20.97
CA ILE A 42 5.95 18.19 -21.25
C ILE A 42 5.24 19.23 -20.36
N PRO A 43 5.39 19.17 -19.04
CA PRO A 43 4.60 19.99 -18.13
C PRO A 43 4.93 21.48 -18.28
N TYR A 44 3.90 22.31 -18.10
CA TYR A 44 4.00 23.77 -18.20
C TYR A 44 4.61 24.29 -19.52
N ALA A 45 4.30 23.60 -20.63
CA ALA A 45 4.62 24.11 -21.95
C ALA A 45 3.81 25.40 -22.23
N ALA A 46 4.45 26.36 -22.90
CA ALA A 46 3.80 27.63 -23.23
C ALA A 46 4.07 28.04 -24.69
N PRO A 47 3.11 28.69 -25.34
CA PRO A 47 3.34 29.33 -26.64
C PRO A 47 4.53 30.28 -26.61
N GLY A 48 5.33 30.31 -27.68
CA GLY A 48 6.56 31.08 -27.78
C GLY A 48 7.80 30.40 -27.23
N GLU A 49 7.69 29.22 -26.62
CA GLU A 49 8.81 28.44 -26.09
C GLU A 49 9.48 27.62 -27.19
N GLY A 50 10.79 27.72 -27.33
CA GLY A 50 11.56 26.89 -28.24
C GLY A 50 11.75 25.48 -27.67
N MET A 51 11.59 24.45 -28.49
CA MET A 51 11.77 23.05 -28.06
C MET A 51 12.47 22.21 -29.13
N THR A 52 13.34 21.31 -28.66
CA THR A 52 13.85 20.18 -29.44
C THR A 52 13.25 18.92 -28.85
N VAL A 53 12.40 18.26 -29.61
CA VAL A 53 11.67 17.05 -29.18
C VAL A 53 12.23 15.83 -29.88
N THR A 54 12.67 14.84 -29.12
CA THR A 54 13.05 13.52 -29.61
C THR A 54 11.97 12.52 -29.22
N GLY A 55 11.48 11.76 -30.19
CA GLY A 55 10.38 10.82 -29.93
C GLY A 55 10.12 9.90 -31.13
N VAL A 56 8.96 9.26 -31.08
CA VAL A 56 8.54 8.29 -32.10
C VAL A 56 7.27 8.78 -32.79
N TRP A 57 7.26 8.75 -34.12
CA TRP A 57 6.05 9.02 -34.87
C TRP A 57 5.01 7.92 -34.68
N ILE A 58 3.83 8.32 -34.25
CA ILE A 58 2.66 7.45 -34.15
C ILE A 58 1.46 8.10 -34.85
N THR A 59 0.51 7.26 -35.28
CA THR A 59 -0.79 7.76 -35.76
C THR A 59 -1.83 7.48 -34.72
N HIS A 60 -2.29 8.53 -34.05
CA HIS A 60 -3.36 8.41 -33.07
C HIS A 60 -4.71 8.20 -33.79
N PRO A 61 -5.58 7.26 -33.34
CA PRO A 61 -6.83 6.94 -34.04
C PRO A 61 -7.77 8.13 -34.22
N LEU A 62 -7.80 9.07 -33.26
CA LEU A 62 -8.69 10.24 -33.26
C LEU A 62 -7.99 11.54 -33.68
N TYR A 63 -6.69 11.70 -33.39
CA TYR A 63 -5.98 12.97 -33.55
C TYR A 63 -4.96 12.97 -34.68
N GLY A 64 -4.82 11.84 -35.41
CA GLY A 64 -3.93 11.75 -36.57
C GLY A 64 -2.43 11.57 -36.21
N PRO A 65 -1.53 11.94 -37.13
CA PRO A 65 -0.09 11.76 -36.93
C PRO A 65 0.43 12.71 -35.85
N GLN A 66 1.16 12.15 -34.89
CA GLN A 66 1.79 12.90 -33.80
C GLN A 66 3.11 12.27 -33.37
N ILE A 67 3.98 13.04 -32.75
CA ILE A 67 5.21 12.57 -32.12
C ILE A 67 4.93 12.27 -30.65
N THR A 68 5.13 11.03 -30.24
CA THR A 68 5.20 10.69 -28.80
C THR A 68 6.56 11.08 -28.27
N CYS A 69 6.62 12.10 -27.41
CA CYS A 69 7.84 12.65 -26.86
C CYS A 69 8.48 11.65 -25.88
N GLU A 70 9.72 11.29 -26.13
CA GLU A 70 10.58 10.52 -25.23
C GLU A 70 11.50 11.47 -24.44
N GLN A 71 12.03 12.49 -25.12
CA GLN A 71 12.93 13.50 -24.54
C GLN A 71 12.62 14.88 -25.10
N VAL A 72 12.70 15.90 -24.26
CA VAL A 72 12.51 17.29 -24.66
C VAL A 72 13.61 18.17 -24.08
N GLU A 73 14.24 18.93 -24.95
CA GLU A 73 15.14 20.03 -24.57
C GLU A 73 14.41 21.35 -24.84
N ARG A 74 14.37 22.24 -23.86
CA ARG A 74 13.64 23.51 -23.94
C ARG A 74 14.59 24.68 -24.03
N ARG A 75 14.17 25.67 -24.78
CA ARG A 75 14.87 26.96 -24.84
C ARG A 75 13.93 28.08 -24.44
N MET A 76 14.37 28.89 -23.50
CA MET A 76 13.64 30.09 -23.12
C MET A 76 13.55 31.04 -24.31
N PRO A 77 12.42 31.75 -24.47
CA PRO A 77 12.26 32.77 -25.50
C PRO A 77 13.41 33.79 -25.47
N ARG A 78 13.93 34.15 -26.65
CA ARG A 78 15.07 35.09 -26.76
C ARG A 78 14.68 36.36 -27.49
N GLU A 79 13.68 36.26 -28.37
CA GLU A 79 13.21 37.41 -29.15
C GLU A 79 12.02 38.08 -28.43
N GLU A 80 11.87 39.39 -28.65
CA GLU A 80 10.84 40.19 -27.97
C GLU A 80 9.41 39.66 -28.22
N GLU A 81 9.11 39.24 -29.45
CA GLU A 81 7.80 38.69 -29.83
C GLU A 81 7.52 37.34 -29.13
N GLU A 82 8.53 36.48 -29.01
CA GLU A 82 8.42 35.20 -28.31
C GLU A 82 8.23 35.45 -26.79
N ILE A 83 8.94 36.41 -26.21
CA ILE A 83 8.81 36.76 -24.79
C ILE A 83 7.42 37.31 -24.49
N VAL A 84 6.85 38.14 -25.38
CA VAL A 84 5.47 38.64 -25.25
C VAL A 84 4.48 37.45 -25.28
N SER A 85 4.60 36.59 -26.31
CA SER A 85 3.75 35.41 -26.46
C SER A 85 3.80 34.48 -25.25
N TYR A 86 5.01 34.25 -24.74
CA TYR A 86 5.28 33.44 -23.55
C TYR A 86 4.61 34.01 -22.29
N LEU A 87 4.80 35.29 -22.01
CA LEU A 87 4.24 35.94 -20.82
C LEU A 87 2.73 36.12 -20.91
N ALA A 88 2.19 36.30 -22.12
CA ALA A 88 0.76 36.46 -22.37
C ALA A 88 -0.01 35.14 -22.40
N SER A 89 0.66 33.99 -22.48
CA SER A 89 0.06 32.64 -22.56
C SER A 89 -0.75 32.23 -21.33
N GLY A 90 -0.73 33.03 -20.24
CA GLY A 90 -1.37 32.69 -18.98
C GLY A 90 -0.48 31.90 -18.00
N ILE A 91 0.77 31.62 -18.38
CA ILE A 91 1.73 30.90 -17.55
C ILE A 91 2.05 31.65 -16.24
N LEU A 92 1.95 32.99 -16.28
CA LEU A 92 2.02 33.86 -15.11
C LEU A 92 0.65 34.46 -14.81
N LYS A 93 -0.01 34.03 -13.76
CA LYS A 93 -1.29 34.58 -13.33
C LYS A 93 -1.18 36.10 -13.12
N GLY A 94 -2.00 36.85 -13.83
CA GLY A 94 -2.06 38.32 -13.72
C GLY A 94 -1.16 39.09 -14.71
N VAL A 95 -0.54 38.38 -15.67
CA VAL A 95 0.12 38.96 -16.84
C VAL A 95 -0.71 38.59 -18.08
N GLY A 96 -1.43 39.55 -18.62
CA GLY A 96 -2.10 39.42 -19.91
C GLY A 96 -1.33 40.12 -21.02
N GLN A 97 -1.81 40.03 -22.28
CA GLN A 97 -1.15 40.55 -23.47
C GLN A 97 -0.65 41.97 -23.31
N ALA A 98 -1.49 42.92 -22.90
CA ALA A 98 -1.12 44.31 -22.71
C ALA A 98 -0.07 44.56 -21.59
N THR A 99 0.04 43.64 -20.64
CA THR A 99 1.05 43.74 -19.58
C THR A 99 2.36 43.15 -20.06
N ALA A 100 2.31 42.04 -20.80
CA ALA A 100 3.48 41.42 -21.43
C ALA A 100 4.16 42.42 -22.42
N GLU A 101 3.38 43.04 -23.30
CA GLU A 101 3.88 44.06 -24.25
C GLU A 101 4.59 45.20 -23.53
N ARG A 102 3.98 45.77 -22.47
CA ARG A 102 4.63 46.87 -21.69
C ARG A 102 5.88 46.42 -20.96
N LEU A 103 5.96 45.19 -20.52
CA LEU A 103 7.16 44.59 -19.88
C LEU A 103 8.29 44.54 -20.90
N VAL A 104 8.01 44.00 -22.08
CA VAL A 104 8.99 43.81 -23.16
C VAL A 104 9.37 45.17 -23.79
N GLU A 105 8.42 46.07 -24.00
CA GLU A 105 8.71 47.44 -24.47
C GLU A 105 9.68 48.19 -23.53
N ARG A 106 9.60 47.92 -22.21
CA ARG A 106 10.47 48.57 -21.22
C ARG A 106 11.82 47.92 -21.04
N PHE A 107 11.87 46.58 -21.07
CA PHE A 107 13.05 45.82 -20.70
C PHE A 107 13.65 45.00 -21.88
N GLY A 108 12.98 44.97 -23.04
CA GLY A 108 13.43 44.23 -24.21
C GLY A 108 13.63 42.72 -23.90
N THR A 109 14.68 42.16 -24.44
CA THR A 109 15.11 40.79 -24.21
C THR A 109 15.52 40.48 -22.79
N ASP A 110 15.80 41.49 -21.95
CA ASP A 110 16.14 41.37 -20.52
C ASP A 110 14.89 41.10 -19.64
N THR A 111 13.68 41.15 -20.19
CA THR A 111 12.42 41.05 -19.42
C THR A 111 12.37 39.86 -18.49
N LEU A 112 12.76 38.68 -18.97
CA LEU A 112 12.75 37.46 -18.15
C LEU A 112 13.79 37.52 -17.03
N ARG A 113 14.97 38.08 -17.29
CA ARG A 113 15.99 38.28 -16.26
C ARG A 113 15.53 39.27 -15.19
N VAL A 114 14.89 40.37 -15.58
CA VAL A 114 14.34 41.35 -14.64
C VAL A 114 13.22 40.74 -13.78
N LEU A 115 12.36 39.89 -14.37
CA LEU A 115 11.34 39.13 -13.62
C LEU A 115 11.98 38.18 -12.58
N GLU A 116 13.08 37.54 -12.92
CA GLU A 116 13.74 36.55 -12.02
C GLU A 116 14.58 37.25 -10.95
N GLU A 117 15.41 38.23 -11.32
CA GLU A 117 16.49 38.78 -10.48
C GLU A 117 16.21 40.15 -9.89
N GLU A 118 15.45 41.01 -10.60
CA GLU A 118 15.31 42.45 -10.27
C GLU A 118 13.84 42.88 -10.15
N PRO A 119 13.00 42.24 -9.29
CA PRO A 119 11.56 42.49 -9.22
C PRO A 119 11.18 43.93 -8.89
N GLU A 120 12.06 44.67 -8.24
CA GLU A 120 11.85 46.08 -7.88
C GLU A 120 11.67 46.96 -9.12
N ARG A 121 12.35 46.62 -10.22
CA ARG A 121 12.26 47.36 -11.48
C ARG A 121 10.89 47.20 -12.17
N LEU A 122 10.18 46.13 -11.91
CA LEU A 122 8.83 45.87 -12.45
C LEU A 122 7.82 46.93 -11.96
N SER A 123 8.04 47.51 -10.80
CA SER A 123 7.20 48.60 -10.27
C SER A 123 7.25 49.90 -11.07
N GLN A 124 8.21 50.03 -12.01
CA GLN A 124 8.28 51.15 -12.94
C GLN A 124 7.19 51.09 -14.03
N ILE A 125 6.50 49.95 -14.18
CA ILE A 125 5.47 49.73 -15.17
C ILE A 125 4.10 50.14 -14.60
N LYS A 126 3.39 50.98 -15.34
CA LYS A 126 2.06 51.42 -14.95
C LYS A 126 1.10 50.23 -14.73
N GLY A 127 0.58 50.09 -13.51
CA GLY A 127 -0.34 49.03 -13.12
C GLY A 127 0.33 47.83 -12.42
N ILE A 128 1.64 47.86 -12.19
CA ILE A 128 2.35 46.89 -11.37
C ILE A 128 2.79 47.58 -10.07
N THR A 129 2.16 47.22 -8.96
CA THR A 129 2.55 47.66 -7.62
C THR A 129 3.77 46.89 -7.14
N ALA A 130 4.52 47.39 -6.18
CA ALA A 130 5.65 46.68 -5.58
C ALA A 130 5.26 45.29 -5.06
N LYS A 131 4.08 45.16 -4.46
CA LYS A 131 3.52 43.84 -4.00
C LYS A 131 3.30 42.90 -5.17
N LYS A 132 2.65 43.36 -6.24
CA LYS A 132 2.39 42.58 -7.45
C LYS A 132 3.70 42.20 -8.16
N ALA A 133 4.69 43.07 -8.18
CA ALA A 133 6.02 42.79 -8.71
C ALA A 133 6.70 41.62 -7.99
N MET A 134 6.63 41.59 -6.66
CA MET A 134 7.17 40.48 -5.85
C MET A 134 6.40 39.18 -6.05
N GLU A 135 5.07 39.23 -6.17
CA GLU A 135 4.25 38.10 -6.44
C GLU A 135 4.55 37.48 -7.82
N LEU A 136 4.70 38.33 -8.85
CA LEU A 136 5.05 37.87 -10.21
C LEU A 136 6.45 37.25 -10.25
N SER A 137 7.44 37.91 -9.61
CA SER A 137 8.79 37.35 -9.52
C SER A 137 8.84 36.05 -8.80
N LYS A 138 8.08 35.89 -7.69
CA LYS A 138 7.99 34.64 -6.95
C LYS A 138 7.40 33.53 -7.83
N ALA A 139 6.28 33.78 -8.49
CA ALA A 139 5.63 32.82 -9.39
C ALA A 139 6.55 32.40 -10.55
N PHE A 140 7.29 33.39 -11.13
CA PHE A 140 8.23 33.09 -12.21
C PHE A 140 9.43 32.26 -11.75
N ARG A 141 9.99 32.54 -10.56
CA ARG A 141 11.07 31.72 -9.97
C ARG A 141 10.64 30.31 -9.65
N GLU A 142 9.42 30.14 -9.13
CA GLU A 142 8.86 28.82 -8.88
C GLU A 142 8.74 28.02 -10.18
N LEU A 143 8.22 28.62 -11.24
CA LEU A 143 8.09 28.02 -12.55
C LEU A 143 9.45 27.65 -13.17
N THR A 144 10.41 28.60 -13.14
CA THR A 144 11.76 28.40 -13.68
C THR A 144 12.52 27.34 -12.87
N GLY A 145 12.37 27.33 -11.54
CA GLY A 145 12.96 26.33 -10.66
C GLY A 145 12.44 24.92 -10.94
N LEU A 146 11.14 24.78 -11.14
CA LEU A 146 10.55 23.50 -11.51
C LEU A 146 11.07 22.99 -12.86
N ARG A 147 11.13 23.86 -13.87
CA ARG A 147 11.67 23.49 -15.19
C ARG A 147 13.12 23.03 -15.13
N ARG A 148 13.98 23.77 -14.44
CA ARG A 148 15.39 23.38 -14.23
C ARG A 148 15.52 22.03 -13.51
N THR A 149 14.59 21.74 -12.59
CA THR A 149 14.55 20.44 -11.88
C THR A 149 14.11 19.32 -12.84
N MET A 150 13.15 19.57 -13.74
CA MET A 150 12.73 18.61 -14.76
C MET A 150 13.85 18.28 -15.75
N GLU A 151 14.54 19.29 -16.27
CA GLU A 151 15.69 19.12 -17.16
C GLU A 151 16.80 18.33 -16.46
N PHE A 152 17.04 18.62 -15.19
CA PHE A 152 17.98 17.87 -14.37
C PHE A 152 17.58 16.40 -14.23
N MET A 153 16.31 16.09 -13.91
CA MET A 153 15.82 14.72 -13.81
C MET A 153 15.89 13.98 -15.14
N ALA A 154 15.48 14.63 -16.24
CA ALA A 154 15.51 14.04 -17.57
C ALA A 154 16.94 13.68 -18.02
N ARG A 155 17.94 14.45 -17.64
CA ARG A 155 19.36 14.15 -17.93
C ARG A 155 19.84 12.82 -17.36
N TYR A 156 19.19 12.36 -16.27
CA TYR A 156 19.51 11.09 -15.59
C TYR A 156 18.44 10.03 -15.81
N ASP A 157 17.64 10.16 -16.86
CA ASP A 157 16.55 9.23 -17.21
C ASP A 157 15.54 9.00 -16.07
N LEU A 158 15.36 10.00 -15.20
CA LEU A 158 14.37 9.94 -14.12
C LEU A 158 13.03 10.49 -14.59
N PRO A 159 11.90 9.87 -14.15
CA PRO A 159 10.57 10.33 -14.51
C PRO A 159 10.30 11.77 -14.09
N VAL A 160 9.72 12.56 -14.98
CA VAL A 160 9.51 14.01 -14.77
C VAL A 160 8.57 14.31 -13.60
N HIS A 161 7.63 13.40 -13.27
CA HIS A 161 6.77 13.57 -12.10
C HIS A 161 7.54 13.68 -10.79
N LEU A 162 8.75 13.08 -10.70
CA LEU A 162 9.63 13.25 -9.53
C LEU A 162 10.12 14.69 -9.36
N ALA A 163 10.31 15.43 -10.46
CA ALA A 163 10.67 16.85 -10.39
C ALA A 163 9.51 17.69 -9.83
N VAL A 164 8.29 17.40 -10.25
CA VAL A 164 7.08 18.04 -9.69
C VAL A 164 6.97 17.74 -8.19
N GLN A 165 7.18 16.50 -7.81
CA GLN A 165 7.17 16.09 -6.41
C GLN A 165 8.28 16.73 -5.60
N ALA A 166 9.51 16.79 -6.13
CA ALA A 166 10.64 17.47 -5.48
C ALA A 166 10.36 18.97 -5.30
N HIS A 167 9.76 19.60 -6.31
CA HIS A 167 9.39 21.01 -6.21
C HIS A 167 8.27 21.25 -5.19
N ARG A 168 7.30 20.36 -5.09
CA ARG A 168 6.26 20.40 -4.04
C ARG A 168 6.85 20.27 -2.63
N VAL A 169 7.86 19.40 -2.44
CA VAL A 169 8.50 19.16 -1.13
C VAL A 169 9.47 20.26 -0.74
N TYR A 170 10.34 20.67 -1.68
CA TYR A 170 11.46 21.58 -1.40
C TYR A 170 11.30 23.00 -1.98
N GLY A 171 10.21 23.23 -2.73
CA GLY A 171 9.97 24.52 -3.39
C GLY A 171 11.08 24.91 -4.38
N ALA A 172 11.42 26.16 -4.41
CA ALA A 172 12.49 26.71 -5.26
C ALA A 172 13.89 26.11 -4.97
N GLN A 173 14.08 25.45 -3.83
CA GLN A 173 15.37 24.84 -3.45
C GLN A 173 15.51 23.40 -3.96
N ALA A 174 14.50 22.84 -4.65
CA ALA A 174 14.48 21.43 -5.06
C ALA A 174 15.75 21.03 -5.84
N LEU A 175 16.09 21.77 -6.87
CA LEU A 175 17.28 21.50 -7.69
C LEU A 175 18.57 21.55 -6.88
N GLN A 176 18.72 22.56 -6.02
CA GLN A 176 19.89 22.72 -5.19
C GLN A 176 20.03 21.54 -4.21
N ARG A 177 18.95 21.19 -3.51
CA ARG A 177 18.93 20.05 -2.59
C ARG A 177 19.30 18.74 -3.26
N LEU A 178 18.75 18.49 -4.46
CA LEU A 178 19.05 17.27 -5.21
C LEU A 178 20.48 17.23 -5.77
N ARG A 179 21.09 18.41 -6.03
CA ARG A 179 22.51 18.49 -6.40
C ARG A 179 23.43 18.29 -5.20
N GLU A 180 23.03 18.74 -4.03
CA GLU A 180 23.78 18.58 -2.78
C GLU A 180 23.68 17.15 -2.25
N ASP A 181 22.49 16.52 -2.37
CA ASP A 181 22.24 15.17 -1.93
C ASP A 181 21.25 14.43 -2.88
N PRO A 182 21.75 13.74 -3.91
CA PRO A 182 20.93 12.97 -4.84
C PRO A 182 20.18 11.81 -4.16
N TYR A 183 20.67 11.33 -3.01
CA TYR A 183 20.07 10.19 -2.30
C TYR A 183 18.75 10.55 -1.62
N LEU A 184 18.38 11.82 -1.53
CA LEU A 184 17.03 12.23 -1.14
C LEU A 184 15.96 11.55 -1.98
N LEU A 185 16.26 11.23 -3.24
CA LEU A 185 15.37 10.50 -4.14
C LEU A 185 15.11 9.05 -3.72
N ALA A 186 16.05 8.42 -3.02
CA ALA A 186 15.88 7.07 -2.47
C ALA A 186 15.05 7.04 -1.18
N GLY A 187 14.70 8.20 -0.63
CA GLY A 187 13.85 8.32 0.56
C GLY A 187 12.39 7.94 0.28
N GLN A 188 11.64 7.68 1.36
CA GLN A 188 10.22 7.28 1.29
C GLN A 188 9.33 8.23 0.48
N SER A 189 9.67 9.52 0.47
CA SER A 189 8.90 10.54 -0.25
C SER A 189 8.92 10.35 -1.77
N PHE A 190 10.00 9.83 -2.34
CA PHE A 190 10.16 9.72 -3.80
C PHE A 190 10.11 8.27 -4.29
N GLY A 191 10.52 7.31 -3.46
CA GLY A 191 10.43 5.88 -3.77
C GLY A 191 11.31 5.42 -4.93
N VAL A 192 12.36 6.16 -5.27
CA VAL A 192 13.36 5.76 -6.26
C VAL A 192 14.23 4.67 -5.64
N GLU A 193 14.50 3.60 -6.38
CA GLU A 193 15.42 2.55 -5.93
C GLU A 193 16.81 3.12 -5.66
N PHE A 194 17.46 2.65 -4.58
CA PHE A 194 18.78 3.12 -4.18
C PHE A 194 19.80 3.03 -5.34
N SER A 195 19.80 1.91 -6.07
CA SER A 195 20.70 1.70 -7.21
C SER A 195 20.62 2.81 -8.24
N ARG A 196 19.42 3.30 -8.54
CA ARG A 196 19.18 4.37 -9.51
C ARG A 196 19.66 5.74 -9.00
N ALA A 197 19.40 6.03 -7.73
CA ALA A 197 19.90 7.24 -7.10
C ALA A 197 21.44 7.23 -6.98
N ASP A 198 22.02 6.04 -6.74
CA ASP A 198 23.47 5.82 -6.65
C ASP A 198 24.15 6.00 -8.01
N GLU A 199 23.62 5.42 -9.09
CA GLU A 199 24.10 5.64 -10.46
C GLU A 199 24.09 7.12 -10.81
N MET A 200 23.01 7.83 -10.49
CA MET A 200 22.92 9.28 -10.69
C MET A 200 24.00 10.03 -9.91
N ALA A 201 24.15 9.77 -8.61
CA ALA A 201 25.11 10.43 -7.76
C ALA A 201 26.55 10.23 -8.25
N LEU A 202 26.93 9.00 -8.60
CA LEU A 202 28.23 8.68 -9.15
C LEU A 202 28.48 9.38 -10.50
N SER A 203 27.47 9.47 -11.37
CA SER A 203 27.57 10.19 -12.65
C SER A 203 27.67 11.71 -12.46
N MET A 204 27.19 12.26 -11.33
CA MET A 204 27.37 13.64 -10.92
C MET A 204 28.77 13.94 -10.34
N GLY A 205 29.59 12.89 -10.16
CA GLY A 205 30.96 13.01 -9.63
C GLY A 205 31.05 12.90 -8.10
N PHE A 206 30.03 12.34 -7.44
CA PHE A 206 30.15 12.02 -6.02
C PHE A 206 31.15 10.87 -5.82
N ASP A 207 32.00 11.00 -4.80
CA ASP A 207 32.96 9.94 -4.48
C ASP A 207 32.28 8.68 -4.00
N GLY A 208 32.80 7.52 -4.39
CA GLY A 208 32.26 6.22 -4.01
C GLY A 208 32.24 5.96 -2.50
N ASP A 209 33.05 6.70 -1.71
CA ASP A 209 33.10 6.63 -0.25
C ASP A 209 32.50 7.88 0.44
N SER A 210 31.69 8.67 -0.29
CA SER A 210 31.07 9.86 0.26
C SER A 210 30.18 9.53 1.48
N PRO A 211 30.20 10.39 2.52
CA PRO A 211 29.33 10.19 3.69
C PRO A 211 27.83 10.11 3.34
N CYS A 212 27.35 10.93 2.41
CA CYS A 212 25.95 10.92 1.99
C CYS A 212 25.55 9.57 1.40
N ARG A 213 26.42 8.95 0.58
CA ARG A 213 26.20 7.61 0.02
C ARG A 213 26.05 6.55 1.10
N THR A 214 26.97 6.58 2.06
CA THR A 214 26.98 5.60 3.17
C THR A 214 25.77 5.79 4.09
N GLN A 215 25.40 7.05 4.41
CA GLN A 215 24.21 7.35 5.20
C GLN A 215 22.92 6.87 4.50
N ALA A 216 22.82 7.15 3.22
CA ALA A 216 21.68 6.71 2.41
C ALA A 216 21.58 5.18 2.35
N ALA A 217 22.71 4.47 2.20
CA ALA A 217 22.72 3.01 2.19
C ALA A 217 22.26 2.41 3.54
N LEU A 218 22.71 2.97 4.66
CA LEU A 218 22.28 2.54 6.00
C LEU A 218 20.77 2.75 6.22
N LEU A 219 20.25 3.91 5.84
CA LEU A 219 18.80 4.19 5.94
C LEU A 219 17.98 3.34 4.99
N TYR A 220 18.45 3.14 3.76
CA TYR A 220 17.80 2.28 2.79
C TYR A 220 17.69 0.84 3.28
N GLU A 221 18.75 0.27 3.83
CA GLU A 221 18.73 -1.09 4.40
C GLU A 221 17.76 -1.22 5.57
N LEU A 222 17.68 -0.23 6.44
CA LEU A 222 16.68 -0.21 7.51
C LEU A 222 15.26 -0.16 6.96
N GLN A 223 14.99 0.72 5.99
CA GLN A 223 13.67 0.88 5.38
C GLN A 223 13.27 -0.32 4.53
N HIS A 224 14.19 -0.87 3.72
CA HIS A 224 13.96 -2.06 2.92
C HIS A 224 13.56 -3.25 3.80
N ASN A 225 14.22 -3.42 4.94
CA ASN A 225 13.94 -4.51 5.86
C ASN A 225 12.68 -4.30 6.71
N GLN A 226 12.11 -3.10 6.78
CA GLN A 226 10.75 -2.88 7.29
C GLN A 226 9.70 -3.61 6.42
N GLY A 227 9.89 -3.62 5.09
CA GLY A 227 9.08 -4.42 4.17
C GLY A 227 9.15 -5.93 4.42
N ASN A 228 10.25 -6.41 5.03
CA ASN A 228 10.40 -7.78 5.52
C ASN A 228 9.83 -7.98 6.94
N GLY A 229 9.23 -6.95 7.52
CA GLY A 229 8.59 -6.94 8.82
C GLY A 229 9.53 -6.71 10.01
N HIS A 230 10.78 -6.34 9.79
CA HIS A 230 11.72 -6.02 10.86
C HIS A 230 11.45 -4.62 11.45
N VAL A 231 11.51 -4.48 12.77
CA VAL A 231 11.43 -3.18 13.46
C VAL A 231 12.83 -2.59 13.60
N PHE A 232 13.83 -3.45 13.78
CA PHE A 232 15.24 -3.08 13.81
C PHE A 232 16.09 -4.09 13.06
N LEU A 233 17.32 -3.74 12.75
CA LEU A 233 18.34 -4.69 12.31
C LEU A 233 19.46 -4.78 13.35
N PRO A 234 20.02 -6.00 13.59
CA PRO A 234 21.25 -6.14 14.32
C PRO A 234 22.38 -5.32 13.68
N ARG A 235 23.17 -4.60 14.49
CA ARG A 235 24.27 -3.73 14.03
C ARG A 235 25.16 -4.43 13.00
N GLU A 236 25.62 -5.64 13.31
CA GLU A 236 26.48 -6.40 12.41
C GLU A 236 25.84 -6.69 11.06
N LYS A 237 24.54 -7.01 11.06
CA LYS A 237 23.78 -7.27 9.82
C LYS A 237 23.57 -6.00 9.00
N LEU A 238 23.28 -4.89 9.67
CA LEU A 238 23.12 -3.59 8.99
C LEU A 238 24.43 -3.16 8.33
N LEU A 239 25.55 -3.25 9.07
CA LEU A 239 26.87 -2.92 8.55
C LEU A 239 27.23 -3.78 7.34
N TRP A 240 27.01 -5.09 7.45
CA TRP A 240 27.32 -6.02 6.35
C TRP A 240 26.45 -5.75 5.11
N ALA A 241 25.14 -5.55 5.29
CA ALA A 241 24.23 -5.30 4.19
C ALA A 241 24.54 -3.97 3.48
N ALA A 242 24.75 -2.89 4.24
CA ALA A 242 25.12 -1.60 3.67
C ALA A 242 26.50 -1.64 2.99
N ALA A 243 27.48 -2.31 3.59
CA ALA A 243 28.80 -2.49 2.99
C ALA A 243 28.74 -3.25 1.65
N GLN A 244 27.93 -4.30 1.56
CA GLN A 244 27.70 -5.02 0.31
C GLN A 244 26.97 -4.16 -0.74
N LEU A 245 25.97 -3.39 -0.31
CA LEU A 245 25.17 -2.57 -1.21
C LEU A 245 26.03 -1.54 -1.95
N ILE A 246 26.98 -0.91 -1.24
CA ILE A 246 27.82 0.17 -1.80
C ILE A 246 29.24 -0.26 -2.15
N GLY A 247 29.62 -1.53 -1.90
CA GLY A 247 30.94 -2.06 -2.19
C GLY A 247 32.07 -1.48 -1.34
N LEU A 248 31.80 -1.03 -0.11
CA LEU A 248 32.80 -0.49 0.83
C LEU A 248 33.15 -1.51 1.92
N PRO A 249 34.36 -1.39 2.53
CA PRO A 249 34.69 -2.18 3.73
C PRO A 249 33.77 -1.85 4.91
N PRO A 250 33.38 -2.84 5.74
CA PRO A 250 32.50 -2.61 6.89
C PRO A 250 33.00 -1.55 7.87
N ASP A 251 34.31 -1.44 8.08
CA ASP A 251 34.91 -0.45 9.01
C ASP A 251 34.62 1.01 8.58
N ARG A 252 34.56 1.26 7.26
CA ARG A 252 34.18 2.60 6.74
C ARG A 252 32.71 2.89 6.99
N VAL A 253 31.85 1.90 6.80
CA VAL A 253 30.41 2.03 7.06
C VAL A 253 30.14 2.20 8.55
N GLU A 254 30.91 1.55 9.42
CA GLU A 254 30.79 1.61 10.87
C GLU A 254 31.03 3.04 11.40
N MET A 255 32.06 3.72 10.93
CA MET A 255 32.33 5.12 11.33
C MET A 255 31.14 6.04 10.99
N CYS A 256 30.52 5.84 9.84
CA CYS A 256 29.34 6.60 9.45
C CYS A 256 28.12 6.24 10.32
N LEU A 257 27.90 4.97 10.60
CA LEU A 257 26.82 4.53 11.49
C LEU A 257 26.95 5.16 12.89
N ASP A 258 28.15 5.18 13.46
CA ASP A 258 28.37 5.79 14.78
C ASP A 258 28.04 7.30 14.78
N THR A 259 28.44 8.01 13.74
CA THR A 259 28.09 9.42 13.56
C THR A 259 26.55 9.60 13.46
N MET A 260 25.87 8.74 12.71
CA MET A 260 24.40 8.82 12.59
C MET A 260 23.69 8.51 13.91
N VAL A 261 24.25 7.63 14.73
CA VAL A 261 23.73 7.33 16.08
C VAL A 261 23.94 8.53 17.00
N GLU A 262 25.10 9.14 17.00
CA GLU A 262 25.39 10.36 17.78
C GLU A 262 24.45 11.52 17.39
N GLN A 263 24.16 11.68 16.10
CA GLN A 263 23.22 12.68 15.59
C GLN A 263 21.75 12.33 15.83
N GLY A 264 21.45 11.10 16.29
CA GLY A 264 20.11 10.62 16.52
C GLY A 264 19.32 10.23 15.24
N ALA A 265 19.98 10.19 14.09
CA ALA A 265 19.41 9.73 12.83
C ALA A 265 19.12 8.23 12.81
N ILE A 266 19.85 7.47 13.63
CA ILE A 266 19.60 6.05 13.93
C ILE A 266 19.57 5.90 15.45
N ARG A 267 18.62 5.15 15.98
CA ARG A 267 18.56 4.78 17.40
C ARG A 267 19.18 3.40 17.60
N GLN A 268 19.98 3.26 18.67
CA GLN A 268 20.54 1.97 19.05
C GLN A 268 20.10 1.56 20.44
N GLU A 269 19.77 0.29 20.60
CA GLU A 269 19.43 -0.30 21.89
C GLU A 269 19.81 -1.78 21.95
N GLN A 270 20.22 -2.23 23.15
CA GLN A 270 20.49 -3.63 23.40
C GLN A 270 19.18 -4.40 23.58
N VAL A 271 18.85 -5.29 22.65
CA VAL A 271 17.63 -6.10 22.67
C VAL A 271 18.00 -7.59 22.72
N ALA A 272 17.71 -8.27 23.83
CA ALA A 272 17.95 -9.70 24.01
C ALA A 272 19.38 -10.16 23.63
N GLY A 273 20.37 -9.37 24.00
CA GLY A 273 21.79 -9.67 23.74
C GLY A 273 22.29 -9.22 22.36
N VAL A 274 21.47 -8.55 21.59
CA VAL A 274 21.80 -8.03 20.24
C VAL A 274 21.70 -6.51 20.25
N LEU A 275 22.70 -5.80 19.72
CA LEU A 275 22.64 -4.37 19.54
C LEU A 275 21.80 -4.07 18.28
N GLY A 276 20.56 -3.61 18.47
CA GLY A 276 19.60 -3.31 17.42
C GLY A 276 19.70 -1.86 16.96
N CYS A 277 19.71 -1.65 15.64
CA CYS A 277 19.63 -0.33 14.99
C CYS A 277 18.23 -0.12 14.44
N TYR A 278 17.62 0.99 14.82
CA TYR A 278 16.24 1.39 14.47
C TYR A 278 16.24 2.70 13.70
N THR A 279 15.23 2.89 12.87
CA THR A 279 14.81 4.25 12.53
C THR A 279 14.15 4.90 13.75
N PRO A 280 14.28 6.23 13.96
CA PRO A 280 13.70 6.91 15.12
C PRO A 280 12.20 6.65 15.26
N GLU A 281 11.47 6.66 14.16
CA GLU A 281 10.02 6.48 14.13
C GLU A 281 9.60 5.12 14.67
N LEU A 282 10.27 4.03 14.26
CA LEU A 282 9.94 2.68 14.74
C LEU A 282 10.38 2.45 16.19
N TYR A 283 11.48 3.06 16.61
CA TYR A 283 11.91 3.02 18.01
C TYR A 283 10.87 3.68 18.92
N GLU A 284 10.43 4.90 18.56
CA GLU A 284 9.43 5.66 19.30
C GLU A 284 8.07 4.94 19.30
N ALA A 285 7.68 4.37 18.15
CA ALA A 285 6.45 3.59 18.04
C ALA A 285 6.44 2.39 18.99
N GLU A 286 7.55 1.65 19.06
CA GLU A 286 7.67 0.47 19.92
C GLU A 286 7.64 0.83 21.40
N CYS A 287 8.34 1.90 21.79
CA CYS A 287 8.32 2.44 23.14
C CYS A 287 6.90 2.92 23.53
N PHE A 288 6.24 3.67 22.65
CA PHE A 288 4.90 4.19 22.87
C PHE A 288 3.88 3.06 23.08
N VAL A 289 3.86 2.09 22.16
CA VAL A 289 2.95 0.93 22.24
C VAL A 289 3.11 0.17 23.54
N ALA A 290 4.35 -0.11 23.96
CA ALA A 290 4.62 -0.79 25.21
C ALA A 290 4.12 0.02 26.42
N ASN A 291 4.48 1.29 26.52
CA ASN A 291 4.13 2.16 27.63
C ASN A 291 2.61 2.39 27.74
N LYS A 292 1.94 2.62 26.59
CA LYS A 292 0.49 2.85 26.57
C LYS A 292 -0.28 1.61 27.03
N LEU A 293 0.08 0.42 26.54
CA LEU A 293 -0.56 -0.83 26.97
C LEU A 293 -0.35 -1.11 28.44
N LEU A 294 0.87 -0.89 28.95
CA LEU A 294 1.15 -1.04 30.40
C LEU A 294 0.36 -0.02 31.25
N SER A 295 0.18 1.20 30.78
CA SER A 295 -0.67 2.21 31.41
C SER A 295 -2.13 1.77 31.44
N MET A 296 -2.66 1.25 30.33
CA MET A 296 -4.03 0.74 30.25
C MET A 296 -4.26 -0.44 31.21
N LEU A 297 -3.28 -1.33 31.37
CA LEU A 297 -3.35 -2.46 32.31
C LEU A 297 -3.40 -2.00 33.79
N ARG A 298 -2.79 -0.86 34.11
CA ARG A 298 -2.78 -0.29 35.48
C ARG A 298 -4.02 0.55 35.81
N PHE A 299 -4.83 0.85 34.81
CA PHE A 299 -6.04 1.67 35.04
C PHE A 299 -7.02 0.92 35.93
N PRO A 300 -7.56 1.57 36.99
CA PRO A 300 -8.43 0.88 37.92
C PRO A 300 -9.87 0.78 37.37
N TYR A 301 -10.21 -0.37 36.79
CA TYR A 301 -11.56 -0.69 36.39
C TYR A 301 -12.37 -1.17 37.62
N GLY A 302 -13.56 -0.63 37.79
CA GLY A 302 -14.48 -1.07 38.85
C GLY A 302 -14.88 -2.54 38.68
N LYS A 303 -15.12 -3.24 39.79
CA LYS A 303 -15.64 -4.61 39.74
C LYS A 303 -17.05 -4.61 39.11
N VAL A 304 -17.19 -5.19 37.95
CA VAL A 304 -18.49 -5.40 37.30
C VAL A 304 -19.17 -6.58 37.96
N ARG A 305 -20.37 -6.32 38.57
CA ARG A 305 -21.19 -7.37 39.20
C ARG A 305 -22.18 -7.92 38.19
N GLY A 306 -22.57 -9.19 38.36
CA GLY A 306 -23.63 -9.80 37.56
C GLY A 306 -23.20 -10.27 36.16
N VAL A 307 -21.91 -10.37 35.84
CA VAL A 307 -21.42 -10.86 34.56
C VAL A 307 -21.96 -12.28 34.25
N ASP A 308 -21.97 -13.17 35.25
CA ASP A 308 -22.51 -14.52 35.08
C ASP A 308 -23.99 -14.51 34.71
N GLY A 309 -24.79 -13.62 35.33
CA GLY A 309 -26.20 -13.45 34.98
C GLY A 309 -26.42 -12.95 33.55
N VAL A 310 -25.56 -12.06 33.05
CA VAL A 310 -25.59 -11.63 31.64
C VAL A 310 -25.23 -12.77 30.72
N ILE A 311 -24.24 -13.59 31.08
CA ILE A 311 -23.85 -14.77 30.30
C ILE A 311 -25.00 -15.78 30.26
N GLU A 312 -25.66 -16.06 31.37
CA GLU A 312 -26.83 -16.96 31.45
C GLU A 312 -28.01 -16.45 30.62
N GLU A 313 -28.30 -15.14 30.68
CA GLU A 313 -29.33 -14.50 29.85
C GLU A 313 -29.04 -14.69 28.35
N MET A 314 -27.79 -14.48 27.95
CA MET A 314 -27.38 -14.69 26.57
C MET A 314 -27.49 -16.16 26.13
N GLU A 315 -27.09 -17.10 26.98
CA GLU A 315 -27.22 -18.53 26.72
C GLU A 315 -28.69 -18.94 26.50
N MET A 316 -29.59 -18.42 27.33
CA MET A 316 -31.04 -18.67 27.21
C MET A 316 -31.59 -18.05 25.92
N THR A 317 -31.23 -16.81 25.61
CA THR A 317 -31.74 -16.08 24.43
C THR A 317 -31.26 -16.69 23.11
N GLN A 318 -30.02 -17.14 23.06
CA GLN A 318 -29.41 -17.69 21.86
C GLN A 318 -29.56 -19.22 21.75
N GLY A 319 -30.05 -19.89 22.79
CA GLY A 319 -30.18 -21.33 22.82
C GLY A 319 -28.86 -22.09 22.75
N ILE A 320 -27.77 -21.49 23.22
CA ILE A 320 -26.41 -22.04 23.20
C ILE A 320 -25.84 -22.08 24.62
N ARG A 321 -24.80 -22.88 24.82
CA ARG A 321 -23.97 -22.82 26.02
C ARG A 321 -22.55 -22.40 25.63
N TYR A 322 -22.02 -21.39 26.30
CA TYR A 322 -20.65 -20.99 26.11
C TYR A 322 -19.67 -21.97 26.75
N ALA A 323 -18.60 -22.29 26.06
CA ALA A 323 -17.50 -23.06 26.61
C ALA A 323 -16.81 -22.31 27.75
N PRO A 324 -16.13 -23.01 28.66
CA PRO A 324 -15.46 -22.37 29.81
C PRO A 324 -14.54 -21.22 29.43
N LEU A 325 -13.71 -21.38 28.40
CA LEU A 325 -12.83 -20.32 27.90
C LEU A 325 -13.58 -19.15 27.25
N GLN A 326 -14.74 -19.38 26.64
CA GLN A 326 -15.57 -18.29 26.12
C GLN A 326 -16.18 -17.47 27.27
N ARG A 327 -16.65 -18.13 28.33
CA ARG A 327 -17.14 -17.45 29.55
C ARG A 327 -16.01 -16.65 30.23
N GLU A 328 -14.81 -17.23 30.31
CA GLU A 328 -13.62 -16.55 30.82
C GLU A 328 -13.30 -15.29 30.03
N ALA A 329 -13.36 -15.33 28.67
CA ALA A 329 -13.14 -14.19 27.80
C ALA A 329 -14.12 -13.04 28.10
N VAL A 330 -15.42 -13.34 28.27
CA VAL A 330 -16.44 -12.35 28.61
C VAL A 330 -16.17 -11.74 30.00
N THR A 331 -15.82 -12.58 30.96
CA THR A 331 -15.51 -12.13 32.34
C THR A 331 -14.27 -11.23 32.38
N LEU A 332 -13.20 -11.64 31.69
CA LEU A 332 -11.96 -10.84 31.63
C LEU A 332 -12.15 -9.52 30.85
N ALA A 333 -12.97 -9.50 29.81
CA ALA A 333 -13.32 -8.27 29.10
C ALA A 333 -13.99 -7.24 30.00
N ALA A 334 -14.84 -7.69 30.94
CA ALA A 334 -15.46 -6.82 31.94
C ALA A 334 -14.48 -6.26 32.99
N GLN A 335 -13.44 -7.03 33.31
CA GLN A 335 -12.54 -6.74 34.44
C GLN A 335 -11.23 -6.06 34.04
N SER A 336 -10.86 -6.14 32.75
CA SER A 336 -9.55 -5.69 32.26
C SER A 336 -9.68 -4.54 31.27
N GLY A 337 -8.67 -3.66 31.26
CA GLY A 337 -8.58 -2.60 30.25
C GLY A 337 -8.09 -3.08 28.91
N VAL A 338 -7.36 -4.20 28.90
CA VAL A 338 -6.82 -4.82 27.68
C VAL A 338 -7.01 -6.32 27.76
N LEU A 339 -7.53 -6.94 26.70
CA LEU A 339 -7.72 -8.37 26.58
C LEU A 339 -7.22 -8.87 25.21
N LEU A 340 -6.51 -9.97 25.21
CA LEU A 340 -6.16 -10.74 24.00
C LEU A 340 -7.06 -11.96 23.90
N LEU A 341 -7.74 -12.12 22.76
CA LEU A 341 -8.53 -13.30 22.42
C LEU A 341 -7.94 -13.96 21.16
N THR A 342 -7.38 -15.15 21.32
CA THR A 342 -6.79 -15.88 20.19
C THR A 342 -7.42 -17.25 20.04
N GLY A 343 -7.34 -17.82 18.84
CA GLY A 343 -7.78 -19.18 18.53
C GLY A 343 -7.79 -19.45 17.04
N GLY A 344 -7.72 -20.70 16.66
CA GLY A 344 -7.80 -21.16 15.27
C GLY A 344 -9.21 -21.09 14.69
N PRO A 345 -9.41 -21.59 13.46
CA PRO A 345 -10.74 -21.70 12.84
C PRO A 345 -11.62 -22.68 13.64
N GLY A 346 -12.91 -22.37 13.72
CA GLY A 346 -13.89 -23.22 14.41
C GLY A 346 -13.83 -23.23 15.94
N THR A 347 -12.97 -22.42 16.57
CA THR A 347 -12.84 -22.35 18.04
C THR A 347 -13.85 -21.40 18.71
N GLY A 348 -14.73 -20.76 17.92
CA GLY A 348 -15.79 -19.92 18.46
C GLY A 348 -15.36 -18.51 18.87
N LYS A 349 -14.29 -17.96 18.27
CA LYS A 349 -13.90 -16.54 18.46
C LYS A 349 -15.07 -15.58 18.24
N THR A 350 -15.77 -15.75 17.13
CA THR A 350 -16.94 -14.93 16.76
C THR A 350 -18.03 -14.95 17.82
N THR A 351 -18.32 -16.13 18.36
CA THR A 351 -19.31 -16.30 19.42
C THR A 351 -18.89 -15.57 20.70
N ALA A 352 -17.63 -15.68 21.08
CA ALA A 352 -17.09 -14.94 22.24
C ALA A 352 -17.10 -13.45 21.98
N THR A 353 -16.78 -12.97 20.76
CA THR A 353 -16.82 -11.55 20.39
C THR A 353 -18.23 -10.98 20.53
N ARG A 354 -19.26 -11.66 19.99
CA ARG A 354 -20.66 -11.24 20.16
C ARG A 354 -21.06 -11.15 21.63
N ALA A 355 -20.64 -12.10 22.43
CA ALA A 355 -20.90 -12.10 23.86
C ALA A 355 -20.25 -10.91 24.57
N ILE A 356 -19.00 -10.55 24.22
CA ILE A 356 -18.31 -9.38 24.77
C ILE A 356 -19.01 -8.10 24.34
N VAL A 357 -19.42 -7.97 23.08
CA VAL A 357 -20.17 -6.82 22.57
C VAL A 357 -21.47 -6.64 23.38
N HIS A 358 -22.26 -7.72 23.51
CA HIS A 358 -23.50 -7.66 24.26
C HIS A 358 -23.30 -7.31 25.75
N LEU A 359 -22.24 -7.83 26.37
CA LEU A 359 -21.89 -7.43 27.75
C LEU A 359 -21.60 -5.92 27.84
N PHE A 360 -20.83 -5.38 26.92
CA PHE A 360 -20.49 -3.96 26.90
C PHE A 360 -21.72 -3.08 26.64
N GLU A 361 -22.68 -3.54 25.83
CA GLU A 361 -24.00 -2.89 25.67
C GLU A 361 -24.79 -2.85 26.97
N LYS A 362 -24.84 -3.97 27.69
CA LYS A 362 -25.49 -4.04 29.00
C LYS A 362 -24.80 -3.15 30.07
N MET A 363 -23.51 -2.90 29.89
CA MET A 363 -22.74 -1.96 30.70
C MET A 363 -22.96 -0.49 30.29
N GLY A 364 -23.67 -0.23 29.20
CA GLY A 364 -23.94 1.12 28.68
C GLY A 364 -22.73 1.79 28.06
N LEU A 365 -21.73 1.02 27.57
CA LEU A 365 -20.51 1.56 26.97
C LEU A 365 -20.72 1.90 25.50
N ASP A 366 -20.11 2.99 25.05
CA ASP A 366 -19.96 3.29 23.62
C ASP A 366 -18.92 2.36 22.99
N ILE A 367 -19.39 1.50 22.07
CA ILE A 367 -18.59 0.42 21.48
C ILE A 367 -18.22 0.76 20.05
N LEU A 368 -16.95 0.56 19.72
CA LEU A 368 -16.41 0.69 18.37
C LEU A 368 -15.83 -0.65 17.90
N LEU A 369 -16.30 -1.13 16.74
CA LEU A 369 -15.83 -2.36 16.09
C LEU A 369 -14.89 -2.01 14.96
N LEU A 370 -13.67 -2.55 15.01
CA LEU A 370 -12.60 -2.25 14.06
C LEU A 370 -11.96 -3.50 13.48
N ALA A 371 -11.47 -3.38 12.26
CA ALA A 371 -10.60 -4.39 11.65
C ALA A 371 -9.56 -3.72 10.73
N PRO A 372 -8.45 -4.38 10.40
CA PRO A 372 -7.43 -3.81 9.51
C PRO A 372 -7.87 -3.73 8.04
N THR A 373 -8.91 -4.45 7.63
CA THR A 373 -9.41 -4.49 6.24
C THR A 373 -10.91 -4.32 6.16
N GLY A 374 -11.40 -3.80 5.01
CA GLY A 374 -12.82 -3.57 4.78
C GLY A 374 -13.67 -4.85 4.87
N ARG A 375 -13.17 -5.97 4.30
CA ARG A 375 -13.87 -7.26 4.38
C ARG A 375 -13.98 -7.80 5.80
N ALA A 376 -12.91 -7.71 6.57
CA ALA A 376 -12.94 -8.14 7.96
C ALA A 376 -13.88 -7.26 8.79
N ALA A 377 -13.89 -5.94 8.55
CA ALA A 377 -14.81 -5.00 9.18
C ALA A 377 -16.27 -5.33 8.82
N LYS A 378 -16.59 -5.50 7.52
CA LYS A 378 -17.93 -5.90 7.06
C LYS A 378 -18.40 -7.17 7.74
N ARG A 379 -17.55 -8.20 7.75
CA ARG A 379 -17.87 -9.47 8.42
C ARG A 379 -18.11 -9.31 9.92
N MET A 380 -17.25 -8.56 10.59
CA MET A 380 -17.43 -8.28 12.04
C MET A 380 -18.75 -7.55 12.30
N GLY A 381 -19.09 -6.58 11.44
CA GLY A 381 -20.35 -5.85 11.51
C GLY A 381 -21.58 -6.74 11.35
N GLU A 382 -21.59 -7.61 10.34
CA GLU A 382 -22.66 -8.59 10.08
C GLU A 382 -22.84 -9.57 11.26
N LEU A 383 -21.72 -10.05 11.82
CA LEU A 383 -21.74 -11.00 12.93
C LEU A 383 -22.17 -10.38 14.26
N CYS A 384 -21.83 -9.13 14.50
CA CYS A 384 -22.20 -8.41 15.73
C CYS A 384 -23.48 -7.55 15.58
N GLU A 385 -24.08 -7.54 14.37
CA GLU A 385 -25.27 -6.73 14.04
C GLU A 385 -25.09 -5.25 14.36
N ARG A 386 -23.86 -4.73 14.12
CA ARG A 386 -23.46 -3.34 14.38
C ARG A 386 -22.56 -2.82 13.27
N GLU A 387 -22.50 -1.50 13.13
CA GLU A 387 -21.55 -0.89 12.23
C GLU A 387 -20.11 -1.19 12.67
N ALA A 388 -19.30 -1.65 11.74
CA ALA A 388 -17.87 -1.85 11.92
C ALA A 388 -17.11 -1.19 10.76
N GLN A 389 -15.92 -0.69 11.04
CA GLN A 389 -15.13 0.02 10.05
C GLN A 389 -13.64 -0.36 10.11
N THR A 390 -12.88 0.06 9.11
CA THR A 390 -11.44 -0.16 9.15
C THR A 390 -10.77 0.77 10.15
N ILE A 391 -9.67 0.32 10.78
CA ILE A 391 -8.86 1.15 11.67
C ILE A 391 -8.46 2.45 10.97
N HIS A 392 -8.04 2.36 9.70
CA HIS A 392 -7.63 3.50 8.89
C HIS A 392 -8.74 4.54 8.72
N ARG A 393 -9.95 4.09 8.38
CA ARG A 393 -11.12 4.97 8.23
C ARG A 393 -11.50 5.61 9.56
N CYS A 394 -11.51 4.82 10.63
CA CYS A 394 -11.82 5.29 11.98
C CYS A 394 -10.87 6.41 12.41
N LEU A 395 -9.58 6.26 12.14
CA LEU A 395 -8.56 7.24 12.49
C LEU A 395 -8.52 8.44 11.54
N GLY A 396 -9.30 8.44 10.46
CA GLY A 396 -9.28 9.49 9.45
C GLY A 396 -7.92 9.57 8.76
N MET A 397 -7.40 8.42 8.32
CA MET A 397 -6.14 8.34 7.62
C MET A 397 -6.18 9.18 6.34
N SER A 398 -5.17 9.98 6.14
CA SER A 398 -4.89 10.67 4.89
C SER A 398 -3.44 10.43 4.48
N TYR A 399 -3.22 10.32 3.18
CA TYR A 399 -1.89 10.22 2.61
C TYR A 399 -1.45 11.61 2.18
N ASN A 400 -0.31 12.05 2.66
CA ASN A 400 0.26 13.32 2.21
C ASN A 400 1.19 13.03 1.03
N ASP A 401 0.69 13.29 -0.18
CA ASP A 401 1.43 13.06 -1.43
C ASP A 401 2.74 13.84 -1.49
N LEU A 402 2.85 14.95 -0.73
CA LEU A 402 4.04 15.77 -0.69
C LEU A 402 5.19 15.12 0.09
N THR A 403 4.86 14.49 1.22
CA THR A 403 5.86 13.93 2.13
C THR A 403 5.96 12.42 2.05
N GLY A 404 5.06 11.75 1.30
CA GLY A 404 4.94 10.30 1.27
C GLY A 404 4.50 9.70 2.62
N ARG A 405 4.06 10.53 3.56
CA ARG A 405 3.71 10.11 4.93
C ARG A 405 2.22 9.94 5.11
N VAL A 406 1.89 8.90 5.83
CA VAL A 406 0.54 8.69 6.34
C VAL A 406 0.33 9.59 7.55
N THR A 407 -0.79 10.29 7.58
CA THR A 407 -1.24 11.08 8.73
C THR A 407 -2.62 10.63 9.18
N TYR A 408 -2.92 10.84 10.44
CA TYR A 408 -4.19 10.48 11.04
C TYR A 408 -4.83 11.72 11.67
N LYS A 409 -6.15 11.88 11.49
CA LYS A 409 -6.90 12.98 12.12
C LYS A 409 -7.10 12.71 13.60
N LYS A 410 -7.39 11.43 13.95
CA LYS A 410 -7.57 11.00 15.32
C LYS A 410 -6.24 10.63 15.97
N GLY A 411 -6.05 11.07 17.21
CA GLY A 411 -4.83 10.87 17.99
C GLY A 411 -4.97 11.44 19.38
N GLU A 412 -3.86 11.72 20.08
CA GLU A 412 -3.90 12.25 21.45
C GLU A 412 -4.62 13.60 21.59
N SER A 413 -4.52 14.45 20.56
CA SER A 413 -5.18 15.77 20.54
C SER A 413 -6.68 15.71 20.20
N ASP A 414 -7.10 14.70 19.46
CA ASP A 414 -8.51 14.46 19.08
C ASP A 414 -8.83 12.95 19.21
N PRO A 415 -9.00 12.42 20.43
CA PRO A 415 -9.20 10.99 20.65
C PRO A 415 -10.58 10.51 20.18
N LEU A 416 -10.69 9.19 20.02
CA LEU A 416 -11.95 8.52 19.75
C LEU A 416 -12.89 8.66 20.95
N GLU A 417 -14.19 8.81 20.68
CA GLU A 417 -15.17 8.95 21.75
C GLU A 417 -15.56 7.63 22.41
N ALA A 418 -15.23 6.50 21.80
CA ALA A 418 -15.55 5.16 22.28
C ALA A 418 -14.95 4.84 23.64
N GLU A 419 -15.74 4.12 24.47
CA GLU A 419 -15.35 3.62 25.80
C GLU A 419 -14.84 2.17 25.73
N ALA A 420 -15.22 1.46 24.68
CA ALA A 420 -14.74 0.11 24.39
C ALA A 420 -14.42 -0.03 22.89
N VAL A 421 -13.26 -0.57 22.57
CA VAL A 421 -12.82 -0.83 21.20
C VAL A 421 -12.50 -2.32 21.06
N LEU A 422 -13.13 -2.96 20.09
CA LEU A 422 -12.82 -4.33 19.71
C LEU A 422 -12.14 -4.33 18.34
N VAL A 423 -11.00 -4.98 18.22
CA VAL A 423 -10.24 -5.09 16.97
C VAL A 423 -10.12 -6.54 16.59
N ASP A 424 -10.68 -6.92 15.44
CA ASP A 424 -10.53 -8.27 14.87
C ASP A 424 -9.35 -8.32 13.88
N GLU A 425 -8.95 -9.53 13.51
CA GLU A 425 -7.80 -9.80 12.62
C GLU A 425 -6.49 -9.11 13.05
N MET A 426 -6.21 -9.09 14.37
CA MET A 426 -5.04 -8.43 14.95
C MET A 426 -3.70 -8.95 14.41
N SER A 427 -3.63 -10.17 13.87
CA SER A 427 -2.43 -10.69 13.22
C SER A 427 -1.92 -9.81 12.05
N ARG A 428 -2.79 -8.99 11.48
CA ARG A 428 -2.49 -8.09 10.36
C ARG A 428 -2.14 -6.66 10.76
N VAL A 429 -2.25 -6.32 12.04
CA VAL A 429 -1.90 -4.99 12.56
C VAL A 429 -0.40 -4.91 12.78
N ASP A 430 0.28 -3.99 12.10
CA ASP A 430 1.70 -3.70 12.27
C ASP A 430 1.95 -2.68 13.39
N LEU A 431 3.21 -2.41 13.67
CA LEU A 431 3.60 -1.54 14.77
C LEU A 431 3.16 -0.06 14.56
N PRO A 432 3.33 0.55 13.38
CA PRO A 432 2.85 1.91 13.14
C PRO A 432 1.32 2.06 13.29
N LEU A 433 0.56 1.11 12.75
CA LEU A 433 -0.90 1.13 12.86
C LEU A 433 -1.37 0.93 14.30
N MET A 434 -0.68 0.07 15.05
CA MET A 434 -0.95 -0.13 16.48
C MET A 434 -0.65 1.13 17.28
N GLN A 435 0.45 1.83 16.99
CA GLN A 435 0.77 3.13 17.59
C GLN A 435 -0.33 4.15 17.31
N ALA A 436 -0.76 4.28 16.06
CA ALA A 436 -1.80 5.22 15.66
C ALA A 436 -3.12 4.93 16.37
N LEU A 437 -3.53 3.66 16.45
CA LEU A 437 -4.73 3.25 17.17
C LEU A 437 -4.65 3.60 18.66
N LEU A 438 -3.57 3.21 19.31
CA LEU A 438 -3.40 3.44 20.76
C LEU A 438 -3.29 4.93 21.11
N SER A 439 -2.74 5.77 20.23
CA SER A 439 -2.67 7.21 20.44
C SER A 439 -4.06 7.85 20.45
N ALA A 440 -5.00 7.28 19.71
CA ALA A 440 -6.37 7.76 19.64
C ALA A 440 -7.29 7.24 20.77
N LEU A 441 -6.83 6.30 21.60
CA LEU A 441 -7.63 5.79 22.72
C LEU A 441 -7.56 6.69 23.94
N ARG A 442 -8.74 7.04 24.49
CA ARG A 442 -8.87 7.78 25.76
C ARG A 442 -8.37 6.97 26.94
N PRO A 443 -7.92 7.63 28.02
CA PRO A 443 -7.71 6.96 29.30
C PRO A 443 -9.01 6.27 29.78
N GLY A 444 -8.90 5.02 30.21
CA GLY A 444 -10.06 4.23 30.65
C GLY A 444 -10.83 3.53 29.53
N CYS A 445 -10.49 3.73 28.25
CA CYS A 445 -11.05 2.94 27.15
C CYS A 445 -10.61 1.47 27.27
N ARG A 446 -11.54 0.53 27.07
CA ARG A 446 -11.27 -0.90 27.05
C ARG A 446 -10.85 -1.33 25.64
N LEU A 447 -9.84 -2.17 25.51
CA LEU A 447 -9.35 -2.67 24.25
C LEU A 447 -9.37 -4.20 24.22
N VAL A 448 -10.17 -4.76 23.35
CA VAL A 448 -10.21 -6.22 23.10
C VAL A 448 -9.59 -6.49 21.73
N MET A 449 -8.50 -7.22 21.71
CA MET A 449 -7.75 -7.58 20.51
C MET A 449 -7.97 -9.05 20.17
N ILE A 450 -8.57 -9.29 19.00
CA ILE A 450 -9.02 -10.60 18.56
C ILE A 450 -8.21 -11.00 17.33
N GLY A 451 -7.76 -12.26 17.27
CA GLY A 451 -7.00 -12.72 16.11
C GLY A 451 -6.61 -14.19 16.19
N ASP A 452 -5.86 -14.61 15.20
CA ASP A 452 -5.26 -15.94 15.14
C ASP A 452 -3.75 -15.81 15.10
N ALA A 453 -3.07 -16.21 16.17
CA ALA A 453 -1.61 -16.06 16.32
C ALA A 453 -0.79 -16.94 15.37
N ASP A 454 -1.41 -17.95 14.77
CA ASP A 454 -0.78 -18.93 13.90
C ASP A 454 -0.92 -18.60 12.40
N GLN A 455 -1.76 -17.61 12.08
CA GLN A 455 -1.82 -17.04 10.73
C GLN A 455 -0.57 -16.20 10.42
N LEU A 456 -0.42 -15.86 9.14
CA LEU A 456 0.66 -14.99 8.68
C LEU A 456 0.61 -13.63 9.39
N PRO A 457 1.78 -13.07 9.78
CA PRO A 457 1.84 -11.76 10.39
C PRO A 457 1.50 -10.63 9.41
N SER A 458 1.43 -9.39 9.94
CA SER A 458 1.27 -8.16 9.15
C SER A 458 2.31 -8.04 8.03
N VAL A 459 2.03 -7.28 6.99
CA VAL A 459 3.02 -6.99 5.94
C VAL A 459 4.09 -6.01 6.46
N GLY A 460 3.67 -4.98 7.22
CA GLY A 460 4.56 -3.97 7.77
C GLY A 460 5.39 -4.44 8.97
N ALA A 461 6.16 -3.50 9.52
CA ALA A 461 7.12 -3.75 10.60
C ALA A 461 6.47 -4.24 11.89
N GLY A 462 7.09 -5.24 12.52
CA GLY A 462 6.64 -5.83 13.78
C GLY A 462 5.76 -7.08 13.62
N ASN A 463 5.59 -7.79 14.72
CA ASN A 463 4.65 -8.90 14.87
C ASN A 463 3.86 -8.68 16.16
N VAL A 464 3.13 -7.56 16.18
CA VAL A 464 2.53 -6.99 17.38
C VAL A 464 1.73 -8.04 18.15
N PHE A 465 0.73 -8.69 17.51
CA PHE A 465 -0.15 -9.63 18.19
C PHE A 465 0.60 -10.80 18.82
N SER A 466 1.57 -11.38 18.12
CA SER A 466 2.41 -12.46 18.63
C SER A 466 3.31 -12.00 19.78
N ASP A 467 3.89 -10.78 19.69
CA ASP A 467 4.73 -10.21 20.73
C ASP A 467 3.94 -9.92 22.02
N LEU A 468 2.69 -9.42 21.87
CA LEU A 468 1.77 -9.20 22.98
C LEU A 468 1.46 -10.53 23.70
N ILE A 469 1.07 -11.56 22.96
CA ILE A 469 0.77 -12.89 23.50
C ILE A 469 2.00 -13.47 24.23
N ARG A 470 3.17 -13.43 23.57
CA ARG A 470 4.42 -13.99 24.13
C ARG A 470 5.01 -13.18 25.26
N SER A 471 4.56 -11.95 25.46
CA SER A 471 4.98 -11.13 26.61
C SER A 471 4.49 -11.73 27.93
N GLY A 472 3.31 -12.38 27.91
CA GLY A 472 2.67 -12.92 29.10
C GLY A 472 2.21 -11.85 30.11
N ARG A 473 2.15 -10.57 29.69
CA ARG A 473 1.80 -9.43 30.57
C ARG A 473 0.36 -8.99 30.41
N ILE A 474 -0.26 -9.30 29.29
CA ILE A 474 -1.63 -8.90 28.96
C ILE A 474 -2.54 -10.11 29.19
N PRO A 475 -3.73 -9.94 29.81
CA PRO A 475 -4.72 -10.99 29.94
C PRO A 475 -5.00 -11.65 28.58
N LEU A 476 -4.91 -12.97 28.54
CA LEU A 476 -5.01 -13.76 27.32
C LEU A 476 -5.99 -14.92 27.50
N VAL A 477 -6.95 -15.01 26.58
CA VAL A 477 -7.76 -16.23 26.43
C VAL A 477 -7.43 -16.87 25.09
N ALA A 478 -6.95 -18.10 25.14
CA ALA A 478 -6.63 -18.90 23.97
C ALA A 478 -7.68 -19.99 23.80
N LEU A 479 -8.61 -19.80 22.84
CA LEU A 479 -9.66 -20.75 22.54
C LEU A 479 -9.06 -21.96 21.79
N LYS A 480 -9.12 -23.13 22.41
CA LYS A 480 -8.52 -24.37 21.88
C LYS A 480 -9.57 -25.42 21.50
N GLU A 481 -10.77 -25.31 22.07
CA GLU A 481 -11.83 -26.28 21.83
C GLU A 481 -12.44 -26.08 20.44
N VAL A 482 -12.49 -27.15 19.66
CA VAL A 482 -13.17 -27.17 18.36
C VAL A 482 -14.60 -27.62 18.59
N PHE A 483 -15.59 -26.84 18.16
CA PHE A 483 -16.98 -27.18 18.40
C PHE A 483 -17.47 -28.33 17.48
N ARG A 484 -18.45 -29.11 17.95
CA ARG A 484 -18.98 -30.30 17.27
C ARG A 484 -19.32 -30.15 15.78
N GLN A 485 -19.76 -28.99 15.34
CA GLN A 485 -20.02 -28.73 13.92
C GLN A 485 -18.69 -28.60 13.13
N ALA A 486 -17.66 -28.05 13.74
CA ALA A 486 -16.33 -27.91 13.16
C ALA A 486 -15.53 -29.23 13.23
N ASP A 487 -15.82 -30.13 14.18
CA ASP A 487 -15.20 -31.47 14.29
C ASP A 487 -15.47 -32.35 13.08
N LYS A 488 -16.56 -32.12 12.34
CA LYS A 488 -16.90 -32.86 11.12
C LYS A 488 -16.16 -32.36 9.89
N SER A 489 -15.54 -31.17 9.96
CA SER A 489 -14.80 -30.55 8.85
C SER A 489 -13.38 -31.11 8.77
N TYR A 490 -13.06 -31.71 7.63
CA TYR A 490 -11.68 -32.14 7.34
C TYR A 490 -10.74 -30.97 7.10
N ILE A 491 -11.25 -29.84 6.62
CA ILE A 491 -10.45 -28.59 6.51
C ILE A 491 -9.92 -28.19 7.88
N ILE A 492 -10.80 -28.13 8.89
CA ILE A 492 -10.43 -27.71 10.25
C ILE A 492 -9.50 -28.72 10.89
N ARG A 493 -9.79 -30.01 10.78
CA ARG A 493 -8.91 -31.07 11.31
C ARG A 493 -7.51 -30.99 10.71
N ASN A 494 -7.41 -30.87 9.39
CA ASN A 494 -6.13 -30.74 8.71
C ASN A 494 -5.39 -29.42 9.05
N ALA A 495 -6.11 -28.30 9.22
CA ALA A 495 -5.51 -27.05 9.69
C ALA A 495 -4.90 -27.21 11.08
N HIS A 496 -5.54 -27.92 11.99
CA HIS A 496 -4.98 -28.22 13.31
C HIS A 496 -3.75 -29.13 13.25
N LEU A 497 -3.74 -30.15 12.39
CA LEU A 497 -2.55 -30.97 12.15
C LEU A 497 -1.38 -30.11 11.67
N VAL A 498 -1.62 -29.28 10.66
CA VAL A 498 -0.61 -28.37 10.11
C VAL A 498 -0.08 -27.42 11.18
N ASN A 499 -0.97 -26.87 12.01
CA ASN A 499 -0.55 -25.99 13.10
C ASN A 499 0.33 -26.71 14.13
N GLY A 500 0.04 -27.99 14.38
CA GLY A 500 0.85 -28.90 15.22
C GLY A 500 2.17 -29.35 14.58
N GLY A 501 2.47 -28.96 13.33
CA GLY A 501 3.68 -29.38 12.62
C GLY A 501 3.54 -30.72 11.90
N ILE A 502 2.35 -31.23 11.77
CA ILE A 502 2.03 -32.50 11.11
C ILE A 502 1.43 -32.18 9.74
N GLY A 503 1.91 -32.84 8.69
CA GLY A 503 1.34 -32.68 7.35
C GLY A 503 -0.17 -32.99 7.32
N PRO A 504 -0.95 -32.36 6.44
CA PRO A 504 -2.38 -32.67 6.31
C PRO A 504 -2.57 -34.10 5.82
N ASP A 505 -3.70 -34.72 6.18
CA ASP A 505 -4.07 -36.06 5.69
C ASP A 505 -4.51 -35.96 4.22
N LEU A 506 -3.57 -36.20 3.31
CA LEU A 506 -3.81 -36.17 1.86
C LEU A 506 -4.50 -37.42 1.31
N LYS A 507 -4.65 -38.46 2.11
CA LYS A 507 -5.30 -39.73 1.70
C LYS A 507 -6.82 -39.68 1.84
N THR A 508 -7.31 -38.85 2.77
CA THR A 508 -8.73 -38.68 3.01
C THR A 508 -9.30 -37.67 2.03
N ASN A 509 -9.88 -38.19 0.93
CA ASN A 509 -10.54 -37.38 -0.11
C ASN A 509 -12.05 -37.44 0.06
N GLN A 510 -12.61 -36.73 1.06
CA GLN A 510 -14.04 -36.75 1.33
C GLN A 510 -14.51 -35.50 2.09
N GLY A 511 -15.82 -35.27 2.08
CA GLY A 511 -16.42 -34.13 2.75
C GLY A 511 -16.04 -32.81 2.10
N ASP A 512 -15.37 -31.96 2.86
CA ASP A 512 -14.97 -30.61 2.49
C ASP A 512 -13.49 -30.47 2.11
N PHE A 513 -12.71 -31.57 2.10
CA PHE A 513 -11.28 -31.58 1.83
C PHE A 513 -10.87 -32.61 0.78
N PHE A 514 -10.14 -32.16 -0.26
CA PHE A 514 -9.64 -33.03 -1.33
C PHE A 514 -8.20 -32.73 -1.68
N PHE A 515 -7.46 -33.77 -2.06
CA PHE A 515 -6.10 -33.61 -2.61
C PHE A 515 -6.02 -34.28 -3.98
N LEU A 516 -5.46 -33.54 -4.96
CA LEU A 516 -5.21 -34.01 -6.31
C LEU A 516 -3.70 -33.99 -6.60
N CYS A 517 -3.07 -35.17 -6.58
CA CYS A 517 -1.63 -35.28 -6.86
C CYS A 517 -1.33 -34.93 -8.32
N ARG A 518 -0.54 -33.88 -8.52
CA ARG A 518 -0.01 -33.42 -9.80
C ARG A 518 1.40 -32.90 -9.56
N ARG A 519 2.39 -33.52 -10.19
CA ARG A 519 3.80 -33.13 -9.99
C ARG A 519 4.35 -32.25 -11.10
N VAL A 520 3.68 -32.22 -12.25
CA VAL A 520 4.08 -31.45 -13.42
C VAL A 520 3.31 -30.12 -13.42
N PRO A 521 3.99 -28.96 -13.47
CA PRO A 521 3.36 -27.62 -13.38
C PRO A 521 2.22 -27.40 -14.38
N GLU A 522 2.39 -27.78 -15.65
CA GLU A 522 1.35 -27.61 -16.67
C GLU A 522 0.10 -28.44 -16.37
N ARG A 523 0.28 -29.63 -15.75
CA ARG A 523 -0.83 -30.45 -15.30
C ARG A 523 -1.50 -29.89 -14.05
N MET A 524 -0.74 -29.23 -13.18
CA MET A 524 -1.33 -28.48 -12.05
C MET A 524 -2.26 -27.40 -12.58
N VAL A 525 -1.75 -26.54 -13.46
CA VAL A 525 -2.51 -25.41 -14.05
C VAL A 525 -3.74 -25.91 -14.80
N SER A 526 -3.60 -26.91 -15.67
CA SER A 526 -4.75 -27.48 -16.43
C SER A 526 -5.80 -28.09 -15.52
N THR A 527 -5.40 -28.77 -14.43
CA THR A 527 -6.32 -29.29 -13.42
C THR A 527 -7.08 -28.18 -12.71
N VAL A 528 -6.40 -27.08 -12.32
CA VAL A 528 -7.05 -25.92 -11.70
C VAL A 528 -8.07 -25.30 -12.64
N VAL A 529 -7.71 -25.09 -13.90
CA VAL A 529 -8.63 -24.54 -14.92
C VAL A 529 -9.85 -25.44 -15.09
N GLU A 530 -9.66 -26.77 -15.17
CA GLU A 530 -10.76 -27.75 -15.29
C GLU A 530 -11.67 -27.73 -14.05
N LEU A 531 -11.09 -27.63 -12.86
CA LEU A 531 -11.85 -27.51 -11.61
C LEU A 531 -12.74 -26.27 -11.61
N CYS A 532 -12.19 -25.10 -11.98
CA CYS A 532 -12.93 -23.84 -11.98
C CYS A 532 -14.01 -23.79 -13.08
N LYS A 533 -13.71 -24.32 -14.27
CA LYS A 533 -14.58 -24.18 -15.44
C LYS A 533 -15.72 -25.20 -15.46
N THR A 534 -15.43 -26.45 -15.10
CA THR A 534 -16.37 -27.57 -15.35
C THR A 534 -16.66 -28.37 -14.09
N ARG A 535 -15.66 -28.90 -13.41
CA ARG A 535 -15.90 -29.90 -12.36
C ARG A 535 -16.66 -29.36 -11.17
N LEU A 536 -16.29 -28.23 -10.62
CA LEU A 536 -16.96 -27.69 -9.44
C LEU A 536 -18.33 -27.11 -9.78
N PRO A 537 -18.54 -26.37 -10.88
CA PRO A 537 -19.84 -25.92 -11.29
C PRO A 537 -20.82 -27.08 -11.58
N GLU A 538 -20.40 -28.08 -12.39
CA GLU A 538 -21.28 -29.15 -12.84
C GLU A 538 -21.57 -30.19 -11.77
N LYS A 539 -20.56 -30.55 -10.94
CA LYS A 539 -20.69 -31.67 -9.99
C LYS A 539 -21.06 -31.24 -8.58
N MET A 540 -20.70 -30.02 -8.18
CA MET A 540 -20.90 -29.52 -6.82
C MET A 540 -21.78 -28.26 -6.76
N GLY A 541 -22.18 -27.69 -7.89
CA GLY A 541 -23.01 -26.49 -7.95
C GLY A 541 -22.31 -25.24 -7.40
N ILE A 542 -20.97 -25.22 -7.41
CA ILE A 542 -20.18 -24.08 -6.95
C ILE A 542 -19.83 -23.22 -8.16
N ALA A 543 -20.39 -22.04 -8.22
CA ALA A 543 -20.18 -21.12 -9.33
C ALA A 543 -18.70 -20.64 -9.39
N PRO A 544 -18.15 -20.35 -10.59
CA PRO A 544 -16.74 -19.90 -10.73
C PRO A 544 -16.40 -18.68 -9.89
N GLU A 545 -17.33 -17.78 -9.68
CA GLU A 545 -17.20 -16.59 -8.83
C GLU A 545 -17.03 -16.92 -7.34
N ASP A 546 -17.54 -18.06 -6.88
CA ASP A 546 -17.42 -18.56 -5.51
C ASP A 546 -16.08 -19.29 -5.25
N ILE A 547 -15.29 -19.53 -6.31
CA ILE A 547 -14.03 -20.24 -6.25
C ILE A 547 -12.86 -19.25 -6.21
N GLN A 548 -11.95 -19.42 -5.27
CA GLN A 548 -10.70 -18.68 -5.23
C GLN A 548 -9.49 -19.60 -5.38
N VAL A 549 -8.66 -19.32 -6.37
CA VAL A 549 -7.39 -20.03 -6.54
C VAL A 549 -6.32 -19.31 -5.73
N LEU A 550 -5.57 -20.05 -4.91
CA LEU A 550 -4.49 -19.56 -4.07
C LEU A 550 -3.16 -20.22 -4.45
N THR A 551 -2.10 -19.43 -4.51
CA THR A 551 -0.73 -19.92 -4.71
C THR A 551 0.24 -19.15 -3.81
N PRO A 552 1.36 -19.74 -3.35
CA PRO A 552 2.36 -19.03 -2.58
C PRO A 552 3.12 -17.96 -3.38
N THR A 553 3.21 -18.10 -4.71
CA THR A 553 4.12 -17.31 -5.56
C THR A 553 3.38 -16.45 -6.61
N ARG A 554 4.00 -15.34 -6.99
CA ARG A 554 3.51 -14.48 -8.08
C ARG A 554 4.06 -14.89 -9.45
N ARG A 555 5.34 -15.27 -9.50
CA ARG A 555 6.07 -15.60 -10.74
C ARG A 555 6.19 -17.12 -10.91
N GLY A 556 6.54 -17.55 -12.13
CA GLY A 556 6.69 -18.94 -12.51
C GLY A 556 5.38 -19.55 -13.04
N GLU A 557 5.45 -20.81 -13.48
CA GLU A 557 4.36 -21.51 -14.15
C GLU A 557 3.11 -21.68 -13.26
N CYS A 558 3.30 -21.94 -11.98
CA CYS A 558 2.23 -22.02 -10.97
C CYS A 558 2.02 -20.69 -10.22
N GLY A 559 2.58 -19.58 -10.69
CA GLY A 559 2.40 -18.26 -10.10
C GLY A 559 1.09 -17.57 -10.53
N THR A 560 0.67 -16.55 -9.77
CA THR A 560 -0.59 -15.84 -10.04
C THR A 560 -0.65 -15.25 -11.44
N VAL A 561 0.48 -14.76 -11.99
CA VAL A 561 0.52 -14.16 -13.34
C VAL A 561 0.07 -15.18 -14.40
N GLN A 562 0.69 -16.36 -14.40
CA GLN A 562 0.37 -17.41 -15.38
C GLN A 562 -1.01 -18.01 -15.13
N LEU A 563 -1.38 -18.26 -13.87
CA LEU A 563 -2.71 -18.77 -13.51
C LEU A 563 -3.82 -17.82 -13.95
N ASN A 564 -3.68 -16.52 -13.71
CA ASN A 564 -4.67 -15.53 -14.12
C ASN A 564 -4.85 -15.50 -15.64
N ARG A 565 -3.76 -15.59 -16.41
CA ARG A 565 -3.83 -15.67 -17.87
C ARG A 565 -4.62 -16.90 -18.35
N CYS A 566 -4.31 -18.08 -17.77
CA CYS A 566 -4.98 -19.32 -18.13
C CYS A 566 -6.46 -19.34 -17.69
N LEU A 567 -6.76 -18.85 -16.50
CA LEU A 567 -8.12 -18.77 -15.97
C LEU A 567 -8.96 -17.75 -16.73
N GLN A 568 -8.44 -16.58 -17.05
CA GLN A 568 -9.13 -15.59 -17.88
C GLN A 568 -9.49 -16.18 -19.24
N ALA A 569 -8.52 -16.82 -19.93
CA ALA A 569 -8.78 -17.45 -21.23
C ALA A 569 -9.84 -18.54 -21.17
N ALA A 570 -9.94 -19.26 -20.04
CA ALA A 570 -10.89 -20.36 -19.88
C ALA A 570 -12.28 -19.92 -19.41
N LEU A 571 -12.35 -18.96 -18.48
CA LEU A 571 -13.59 -18.52 -17.81
C LEU A 571 -14.21 -17.30 -18.50
N ASN A 572 -13.38 -16.41 -19.03
CA ASN A 572 -13.80 -15.19 -19.71
C ASN A 572 -13.06 -15.02 -21.05
N PRO A 573 -13.31 -15.90 -22.05
CA PRO A 573 -12.64 -15.82 -23.35
C PRO A 573 -13.03 -14.55 -24.12
N PRO A 574 -12.18 -14.08 -25.05
CA PRO A 574 -12.48 -12.94 -25.90
C PRO A 574 -13.76 -13.16 -26.69
N SER A 575 -14.57 -12.13 -26.84
CA SER A 575 -15.81 -12.15 -27.60
C SER A 575 -16.00 -10.83 -28.35
N ARG A 576 -16.66 -10.87 -29.51
CA ARG A 576 -17.02 -9.66 -30.27
C ARG A 576 -18.00 -8.73 -29.53
N THR A 577 -18.63 -9.24 -28.48
CA THR A 577 -19.61 -8.49 -27.68
C THR A 577 -19.00 -7.88 -26.42
N LYS A 578 -17.70 -8.10 -26.18
CA LYS A 578 -17.00 -7.60 -24.99
C LYS A 578 -15.90 -6.65 -25.42
N ASN A 579 -15.86 -5.52 -24.78
CA ASN A 579 -14.76 -4.59 -24.92
C ASN A 579 -13.54 -5.04 -24.10
N GLU A 580 -12.36 -4.66 -24.58
CA GLU A 580 -11.07 -4.98 -23.96
C GLU A 580 -10.21 -3.72 -23.86
N LYS A 581 -9.44 -3.62 -22.77
CA LYS A 581 -8.41 -2.59 -22.60
C LYS A 581 -7.08 -3.22 -22.26
N GLN A 582 -6.10 -2.99 -23.10
CA GLN A 582 -4.71 -3.37 -22.80
C GLN A 582 -4.05 -2.29 -21.93
N PHE A 583 -3.39 -2.75 -20.86
CA PHE A 583 -2.57 -1.92 -19.98
C PHE A 583 -1.31 -2.69 -19.58
N GLY A 584 -0.16 -2.31 -20.15
CA GLY A 584 1.08 -3.10 -20.03
C GLY A 584 0.91 -4.52 -20.54
N ASP A 585 1.24 -5.49 -19.71
CA ASP A 585 1.09 -6.93 -20.01
C ASP A 585 -0.30 -7.49 -19.70
N LEU A 586 -1.20 -6.68 -19.11
CA LEU A 586 -2.55 -7.08 -18.75
C LEU A 586 -3.55 -6.67 -19.84
N ILE A 587 -4.52 -7.53 -20.07
CA ILE A 587 -5.69 -7.24 -20.91
C ILE A 587 -6.91 -7.34 -20.00
N PHE A 588 -7.53 -6.21 -19.68
CA PHE A 588 -8.80 -6.16 -18.98
C PHE A 588 -9.94 -6.36 -19.96
N ARG A 589 -10.92 -7.16 -19.59
CA ARG A 589 -12.10 -7.51 -20.41
C ARG A 589 -13.35 -7.43 -19.54
N GLU A 590 -14.46 -7.02 -20.13
CA GLU A 590 -15.77 -7.07 -19.47
C GLU A 590 -16.06 -8.47 -18.93
N GLY A 591 -16.43 -8.54 -17.66
CA GLY A 591 -16.60 -9.77 -16.89
C GLY A 591 -15.34 -10.27 -16.19
N ASP A 592 -14.19 -9.60 -16.30
CA ASP A 592 -12.99 -9.99 -15.58
C ASP A 592 -13.08 -9.73 -14.08
N ARG A 593 -12.51 -10.64 -13.32
CA ARG A 593 -12.35 -10.51 -11.88
C ARG A 593 -11.03 -9.81 -11.58
N VAL A 594 -11.11 -8.68 -10.89
CA VAL A 594 -9.97 -7.82 -10.57
C VAL A 594 -9.85 -7.55 -9.08
N MET A 595 -8.68 -7.14 -8.64
CA MET A 595 -8.38 -6.78 -7.26
C MET A 595 -7.69 -5.42 -7.22
N GLN A 596 -8.15 -4.56 -6.33
CA GLN A 596 -7.42 -3.34 -5.96
C GLN A 596 -6.13 -3.70 -5.25
N THR A 597 -5.01 -3.16 -5.68
CA THR A 597 -3.67 -3.49 -5.16
C THR A 597 -3.08 -2.42 -4.25
N LYS A 598 -3.69 -1.24 -4.23
CA LYS A 598 -3.31 -0.09 -3.39
C LYS A 598 -4.57 0.48 -2.73
N ASN A 599 -4.42 1.14 -1.59
CA ASN A 599 -5.53 1.92 -1.05
C ASN A 599 -5.71 3.18 -1.90
N ASN A 600 -6.94 3.43 -2.36
CA ASN A 600 -7.32 4.67 -3.01
C ASN A 600 -8.52 5.24 -2.26
N TYR A 601 -8.29 6.31 -1.49
CA TYR A 601 -9.29 6.91 -0.61
C TYR A 601 -10.18 7.92 -1.33
N ASP A 602 -9.75 8.40 -2.50
CA ASP A 602 -10.37 9.51 -3.22
C ASP A 602 -11.31 9.03 -4.32
N VAL A 603 -11.18 7.76 -4.74
CA VAL A 603 -12.04 7.21 -5.77
C VAL A 603 -13.48 7.14 -5.29
N LEU A 604 -14.37 7.81 -6.02
CA LEU A 604 -15.79 7.87 -5.69
C LEU A 604 -16.50 6.59 -6.15
N TRP A 605 -17.43 6.14 -5.33
CA TRP A 605 -18.32 5.02 -5.65
C TRP A 605 -19.78 5.37 -5.36
N GLU A 606 -20.66 4.70 -6.07
CA GLU A 606 -22.10 4.78 -5.91
C GLU A 606 -22.67 3.37 -5.69
N LYS A 607 -23.64 3.24 -4.79
CA LYS A 607 -24.40 2.01 -4.59
C LYS A 607 -25.69 2.02 -5.40
N ASP A 608 -26.30 0.83 -5.54
CA ASP A 608 -27.57 0.65 -6.25
C ASP A 608 -28.73 1.45 -5.62
N ASP A 609 -28.62 1.82 -4.34
CA ASP A 609 -29.59 2.64 -3.61
C ASP A 609 -29.34 4.16 -3.75
N GLY A 610 -28.35 4.57 -4.54
CA GLY A 610 -27.95 5.97 -4.75
C GLY A 610 -27.03 6.53 -3.64
N THR A 611 -26.63 5.70 -2.68
CA THR A 611 -25.66 6.13 -1.64
C THR A 611 -24.29 6.33 -2.28
N MET A 612 -23.72 7.50 -2.11
CA MET A 612 -22.37 7.84 -2.61
C MET A 612 -21.35 7.80 -1.46
N GLY A 613 -20.13 7.46 -1.81
CA GLY A 613 -19.00 7.50 -0.88
C GLY A 613 -17.67 7.47 -1.61
N ALA A 614 -16.59 7.37 -0.86
CA ALA A 614 -15.24 7.33 -1.41
C ALA A 614 -14.43 6.19 -0.77
N GLY A 615 -13.45 5.71 -1.53
CA GLY A 615 -12.44 4.76 -1.12
C GLY A 615 -12.70 3.32 -1.55
N ILE A 616 -11.70 2.76 -2.26
CA ILE A 616 -11.54 1.34 -2.57
C ILE A 616 -10.17 0.92 -2.05
N PHE A 617 -10.09 -0.22 -1.37
CA PHE A 617 -8.94 -0.57 -0.57
C PHE A 617 -8.18 -1.78 -1.11
N ASN A 618 -6.90 -1.86 -0.77
CA ASN A 618 -6.04 -2.99 -1.12
C ASN A 618 -6.67 -4.32 -0.65
N GLY A 619 -6.86 -5.22 -1.61
CA GLY A 619 -7.50 -6.52 -1.39
C GLY A 619 -8.99 -6.55 -1.73
N ASP A 620 -9.64 -5.41 -2.00
CA ASP A 620 -11.01 -5.40 -2.50
C ASP A 620 -11.04 -6.06 -3.89
N VAL A 621 -11.94 -7.02 -4.06
CA VAL A 621 -12.13 -7.76 -5.33
C VAL A 621 -13.42 -7.31 -5.96
N GLY A 622 -13.36 -6.98 -7.24
CA GLY A 622 -14.49 -6.57 -8.04
C GLY A 622 -14.52 -7.24 -9.40
N THR A 623 -15.52 -6.88 -10.19
CA THR A 623 -15.70 -7.35 -11.56
C THR A 623 -15.73 -6.14 -12.49
N VAL A 624 -15.13 -6.28 -13.67
CA VAL A 624 -15.24 -5.29 -14.75
C VAL A 624 -16.63 -5.41 -15.36
N GLU A 625 -17.50 -4.44 -15.10
CA GLU A 625 -18.87 -4.46 -15.66
C GLU A 625 -18.89 -3.95 -17.10
N GLU A 626 -18.22 -2.83 -17.34
CA GLU A 626 -18.24 -2.17 -18.64
C GLU A 626 -16.89 -1.52 -18.95
N ILE A 627 -16.50 -1.53 -20.19
CA ILE A 627 -15.36 -0.78 -20.72
C ILE A 627 -15.87 0.12 -21.82
N ASP A 628 -15.70 1.42 -21.65
CA ASP A 628 -16.07 2.39 -22.69
C ASP A 628 -15.39 2.04 -24.03
N PRO A 629 -16.06 2.16 -25.18
CA PRO A 629 -15.48 1.88 -26.49
C PRO A 629 -14.17 2.64 -26.79
N SER A 630 -13.97 3.81 -26.20
CA SER A 630 -12.68 4.54 -26.26
C SER A 630 -11.58 3.87 -25.39
N GLY A 631 -11.97 3.06 -24.41
CA GLY A 631 -11.07 2.47 -23.41
C GLY A 631 -10.51 3.48 -22.42
N GLU A 632 -11.12 4.65 -22.27
CA GLU A 632 -10.68 5.68 -21.32
C GLU A 632 -11.28 5.47 -19.93
N LEU A 633 -12.45 4.84 -19.85
CA LEU A 633 -13.16 4.57 -18.60
C LEU A 633 -13.51 3.08 -18.48
N LEU A 634 -13.19 2.49 -17.33
CA LEU A 634 -13.64 1.16 -16.91
C LEU A 634 -14.61 1.31 -15.74
N THR A 635 -15.79 0.75 -15.86
CA THR A 635 -16.75 0.63 -14.75
C THR A 635 -16.53 -0.68 -14.03
N LEU A 636 -16.19 -0.60 -12.76
CA LEU A 636 -15.94 -1.76 -11.91
C LEU A 636 -16.99 -1.86 -10.81
N ARG A 637 -17.39 -3.09 -10.48
CA ARG A 637 -18.29 -3.37 -9.37
C ARG A 637 -17.55 -4.09 -8.24
N PHE A 638 -17.50 -3.46 -7.09
CA PHE A 638 -16.95 -4.00 -5.85
C PHE A 638 -18.10 -4.25 -4.86
N ASP A 639 -18.53 -5.49 -4.70
CA ASP A 639 -19.74 -5.87 -3.94
C ASP A 639 -20.98 -5.11 -4.44
N ASP A 640 -21.48 -4.13 -3.65
CA ASP A 640 -22.63 -3.27 -3.93
C ASP A 640 -22.25 -1.86 -4.40
N ARG A 641 -20.97 -1.63 -4.73
CA ARG A 641 -20.41 -0.32 -5.10
C ARG A 641 -19.94 -0.32 -6.54
N THR A 642 -20.41 0.62 -7.32
CA THR A 642 -19.99 0.87 -8.72
C THR A 642 -18.98 2.01 -8.74
N VAL A 643 -17.91 1.86 -9.51
CA VAL A 643 -16.73 2.74 -9.50
C VAL A 643 -16.20 2.93 -10.91
N GLY A 644 -15.92 4.17 -11.30
CA GLY A 644 -15.23 4.49 -12.56
C GLY A 644 -13.70 4.53 -12.38
N TYR A 645 -12.97 3.82 -13.25
CA TYR A 645 -11.52 3.83 -13.33
C TYR A 645 -11.04 4.41 -14.64
N THR A 646 -10.24 5.44 -14.56
CA THR A 646 -9.55 6.02 -15.71
C THR A 646 -8.25 5.27 -16.03
N ALA A 647 -7.70 5.48 -17.21
CA ALA A 647 -6.52 4.73 -17.68
C ALA A 647 -5.31 4.85 -16.75
N ASP A 648 -5.11 6.00 -16.10
CA ASP A 648 -4.03 6.25 -15.13
C ASP A 648 -4.21 5.48 -13.81
N MET A 649 -5.44 5.08 -13.48
CA MET A 649 -5.75 4.31 -12.28
C MET A 649 -5.58 2.78 -12.47
N LEU A 650 -5.44 2.29 -13.70
CA LEU A 650 -5.33 0.85 -13.99
C LEU A 650 -4.09 0.21 -13.39
N ASN A 651 -3.05 0.98 -13.09
CA ASN A 651 -1.86 0.52 -12.37
C ASN A 651 -2.14 0.08 -10.92
N GLN A 652 -3.34 0.36 -10.41
CA GLN A 652 -3.82 -0.03 -9.09
C GLN A 652 -4.60 -1.35 -9.11
N LEU A 653 -4.85 -1.92 -10.29
CA LEU A 653 -5.59 -3.15 -10.47
C LEU A 653 -4.68 -4.32 -10.86
N ASP A 654 -5.06 -5.52 -10.44
CA ASP A 654 -4.46 -6.78 -10.85
C ASP A 654 -5.59 -7.81 -11.11
N MET A 655 -5.33 -8.84 -11.91
CA MET A 655 -6.29 -9.92 -12.10
C MET A 655 -6.45 -10.73 -10.81
N ALA A 656 -7.66 -11.20 -10.51
CA ALA A 656 -8.00 -11.82 -9.24
C ALA A 656 -8.67 -13.21 -9.35
N TYR A 657 -8.56 -13.89 -10.48
CA TYR A 657 -8.94 -15.30 -10.58
C TYR A 657 -8.05 -16.18 -9.68
N ALA A 658 -6.75 -15.90 -9.68
CA ALA A 658 -5.78 -16.46 -8.75
C ALA A 658 -5.05 -15.34 -8.00
N ILE A 659 -4.89 -15.48 -6.69
CA ILE A 659 -4.18 -14.52 -5.83
C ILE A 659 -3.14 -15.23 -4.96
N THR A 660 -2.20 -14.48 -4.42
CA THR A 660 -1.26 -15.05 -3.45
C THR A 660 -1.94 -15.27 -2.10
N VAL A 661 -1.43 -16.24 -1.33
CA VAL A 661 -1.92 -16.50 0.04
C VAL A 661 -1.85 -15.25 0.92
N HIS A 662 -0.82 -14.42 0.74
CA HIS A 662 -0.68 -13.14 1.46
C HIS A 662 -1.82 -12.16 1.14
N LYS A 663 -2.22 -12.06 -0.13
CA LYS A 663 -3.36 -11.23 -0.54
C LYS A 663 -4.73 -11.79 -0.13
N ALA A 664 -4.82 -13.09 0.17
CA ALA A 664 -6.03 -13.73 0.66
C ALA A 664 -6.27 -13.56 2.17
N GLN A 665 -5.30 -12.99 2.92
CA GLN A 665 -5.48 -12.75 4.36
C GLN A 665 -6.68 -11.84 4.63
N GLY A 666 -7.48 -12.16 5.68
CA GLY A 666 -8.68 -11.43 6.09
C GLY A 666 -9.89 -11.66 5.17
N SER A 667 -9.76 -12.51 4.14
CA SER A 667 -10.87 -12.94 3.29
C SER A 667 -11.16 -14.42 3.52
N GLU A 668 -12.41 -14.81 3.37
CA GLU A 668 -12.82 -16.21 3.32
C GLU A 668 -13.62 -16.46 2.04
N TYR A 669 -13.50 -17.67 1.50
CA TYR A 669 -14.11 -18.03 0.24
C TYR A 669 -14.90 -19.31 0.41
N LYS A 670 -15.98 -19.47 -0.33
CA LYS A 670 -16.81 -20.67 -0.30
C LYS A 670 -15.99 -21.89 -0.68
N ALA A 671 -15.27 -21.81 -1.80
CA ALA A 671 -14.35 -22.85 -2.24
C ALA A 671 -12.94 -22.28 -2.49
N VAL A 672 -11.92 -22.99 -2.03
CA VAL A 672 -10.51 -22.65 -2.27
C VAL A 672 -9.82 -23.77 -3.02
N ILE A 673 -9.08 -23.42 -4.06
CA ILE A 673 -8.15 -24.32 -4.73
C ILE A 673 -6.74 -23.82 -4.39
N LEU A 674 -5.98 -24.61 -3.62
CA LEU A 674 -4.62 -24.27 -3.22
C LEU A 674 -3.60 -25.03 -4.08
N LEU A 675 -2.66 -24.33 -4.70
CA LEU A 675 -1.55 -24.97 -5.41
C LEU A 675 -0.41 -25.27 -4.44
N ALA A 676 -0.03 -26.55 -4.37
CA ALA A 676 1.14 -27.04 -3.67
C ALA A 676 2.26 -27.32 -4.70
N ALA A 677 2.89 -26.25 -5.18
CA ALA A 677 3.96 -26.28 -6.18
C ALA A 677 5.30 -25.83 -5.57
N PRO A 678 6.45 -26.25 -6.15
CA PRO A 678 7.75 -25.76 -5.75
C PRO A 678 7.83 -24.23 -5.81
N ALA A 679 8.36 -23.62 -4.78
CA ALA A 679 8.51 -22.17 -4.66
C ALA A 679 9.75 -21.82 -3.82
N ALA A 680 10.06 -20.54 -3.68
CA ALA A 680 11.15 -20.09 -2.84
C ALA A 680 10.98 -20.61 -1.39
N PRO A 681 12.05 -21.06 -0.72
CA PRO A 681 11.97 -21.69 0.62
C PRO A 681 11.26 -20.83 1.67
N GLY A 682 11.33 -19.51 1.56
CA GLY A 682 10.65 -18.57 2.45
C GLY A 682 9.12 -18.54 2.28
N LEU A 683 8.59 -19.06 1.18
CA LEU A 683 7.16 -19.19 0.91
C LEU A 683 6.59 -20.58 1.27
N LEU A 684 7.46 -21.58 1.39
CA LEU A 684 7.10 -22.95 1.76
C LEU A 684 7.20 -23.15 3.28
N VAL A 685 6.40 -22.39 4.02
CA VAL A 685 6.38 -22.40 5.48
C VAL A 685 4.98 -22.71 6.01
N ARG A 686 4.94 -23.27 7.25
CA ARG A 686 3.70 -23.65 7.94
C ARG A 686 2.63 -22.57 7.92
N GLY A 687 3.01 -21.32 8.26
CA GLY A 687 2.06 -20.20 8.31
C GLY A 687 1.38 -19.90 6.98
N VAL A 688 2.07 -20.10 5.84
CA VAL A 688 1.47 -19.92 4.50
C VAL A 688 0.44 -21.03 4.23
N LEU A 689 0.79 -22.28 4.50
CA LEU A 689 -0.13 -23.42 4.32
C LEU A 689 -1.36 -23.27 5.23
N TYR A 690 -1.15 -23.03 6.51
CA TYR A 690 -2.22 -22.85 7.49
C TYR A 690 -3.16 -21.69 7.10
N THR A 691 -2.60 -20.53 6.75
CA THR A 691 -3.40 -19.38 6.33
C THR A 691 -4.22 -19.70 5.08
N ALA A 692 -3.62 -20.37 4.08
CA ALA A 692 -4.33 -20.74 2.86
C ALA A 692 -5.50 -21.69 3.13
N MET A 693 -5.28 -22.72 3.95
CA MET A 693 -6.30 -23.70 4.29
C MET A 693 -7.48 -23.05 5.04
N THR A 694 -7.18 -22.14 5.96
CA THR A 694 -8.20 -21.46 6.77
C THR A 694 -8.99 -20.38 5.99
N ARG A 695 -8.68 -20.15 4.71
CA ARG A 695 -9.50 -19.30 3.82
C ARG A 695 -10.72 -20.02 3.25
N ALA A 696 -10.75 -21.36 3.26
CA ALA A 696 -11.87 -22.15 2.75
C ALA A 696 -12.97 -22.30 3.80
N ARG A 697 -14.21 -22.03 3.40
CA ARG A 697 -15.41 -22.19 4.26
C ARG A 697 -16.09 -23.54 4.09
N GLU A 698 -16.32 -23.95 2.84
CA GLU A 698 -17.11 -25.13 2.51
C GLU A 698 -16.30 -26.19 1.76
N LEU A 699 -15.28 -25.78 0.99
CA LEU A 699 -14.49 -26.71 0.19
C LEU A 699 -13.04 -26.25 0.07
N LEU A 700 -12.12 -27.16 0.33
CA LEU A 700 -10.69 -26.99 0.05
C LEU A 700 -10.20 -28.11 -0.86
N ILE A 701 -9.61 -27.73 -1.98
CA ILE A 701 -8.92 -28.67 -2.88
C ILE A 701 -7.44 -28.26 -2.96
N ILE A 702 -6.54 -29.15 -2.56
CA ILE A 702 -5.11 -28.95 -2.77
C ILE A 702 -4.70 -29.67 -4.05
N VAL A 703 -4.08 -28.95 -4.99
CA VAL A 703 -3.57 -29.49 -6.25
C VAL A 703 -2.06 -29.32 -6.26
N GLY A 704 -1.31 -30.41 -6.37
CA GLY A 704 0.14 -30.28 -6.44
C GLY A 704 0.92 -31.54 -6.06
N ASP A 705 2.17 -31.32 -5.66
CA ASP A 705 3.08 -32.37 -5.21
C ASP A 705 2.73 -32.77 -3.77
N ASP A 706 2.58 -34.07 -3.54
CA ASP A 706 2.20 -34.66 -2.24
C ASP A 706 3.24 -34.45 -1.14
N THR A 707 4.49 -34.14 -1.48
CA THR A 707 5.56 -33.89 -0.52
C THR A 707 5.54 -32.47 0.05
N ILE A 708 5.04 -31.50 -0.72
CA ILE A 708 5.10 -30.07 -0.38
C ILE A 708 4.25 -29.70 0.86
N PRO A 709 2.99 -30.13 0.98
CA PRO A 709 2.19 -29.79 2.17
C PRO A 709 2.82 -30.33 3.47
N GLY A 710 3.44 -31.52 3.42
CA GLY A 710 4.18 -32.07 4.56
C GLY A 710 5.42 -31.23 4.91
N GLN A 711 6.24 -30.89 3.92
CA GLN A 711 7.42 -30.03 4.11
C GLN A 711 7.03 -28.65 4.67
N MET A 712 5.94 -28.05 4.15
CA MET A 712 5.45 -26.78 4.67
C MET A 712 5.01 -26.88 6.13
N ALA A 713 4.30 -27.93 6.50
CA ALA A 713 3.83 -28.15 7.88
C ALA A 713 5.01 -28.29 8.86
N GLU A 714 6.05 -29.04 8.48
CA GLU A 714 7.26 -29.24 9.29
C GLU A 714 8.10 -27.95 9.38
N ASN A 715 8.06 -27.10 8.34
CA ASN A 715 8.84 -25.89 8.28
C ASN A 715 8.26 -24.76 9.14
N ASP A 716 8.63 -24.73 10.40
CA ASP A 716 8.26 -23.68 11.37
C ASP A 716 9.19 -22.45 11.29
N ARG A 717 9.88 -22.24 10.17
CA ARG A 717 10.61 -21.00 9.94
C ARG A 717 9.61 -19.85 9.85
N ARG A 718 9.10 -19.46 11.01
CA ARG A 718 8.50 -18.13 11.15
C ARG A 718 9.60 -17.18 10.74
N THR A 719 9.31 -16.30 9.80
CA THR A 719 10.21 -15.20 9.50
C THR A 719 10.52 -14.52 10.83
N ARG A 720 11.71 -14.74 11.38
CA ARG A 720 12.10 -14.15 12.65
C ARG A 720 12.20 -12.66 12.43
N ARG A 721 11.18 -11.95 12.87
CA ARG A 721 11.18 -10.50 12.84
C ARG A 721 11.96 -9.99 14.04
N TYR A 722 12.83 -9.04 13.80
CA TYR A 722 13.50 -8.33 14.86
C TYR A 722 12.54 -7.29 15.43
N SER A 723 12.12 -7.47 16.69
CA SER A 723 11.24 -6.59 17.45
C SER A 723 11.65 -6.60 18.92
N GLY A 724 11.65 -5.45 19.56
CA GLY A 724 11.91 -5.28 20.99
C GLY A 724 10.62 -5.22 21.84
N LEU A 725 9.43 -5.15 21.21
CA LEU A 725 8.15 -4.94 21.91
C LEU A 725 7.90 -5.94 23.04
N ARG A 726 8.11 -7.23 22.77
CA ARG A 726 7.97 -8.29 23.77
C ARG A 726 8.85 -8.04 25.01
N ARG A 727 10.09 -7.62 24.80
CA ARG A 727 11.04 -7.32 25.88
C ARG A 727 10.57 -6.11 26.67
N ARG A 728 10.22 -4.99 26.03
CA ARG A 728 9.73 -3.76 26.67
C ARG A 728 8.53 -4.03 27.57
N LEU A 729 7.59 -4.83 27.11
CA LEU A 729 6.43 -5.23 27.91
C LEU A 729 6.84 -6.05 29.14
N LYS A 730 7.81 -6.98 29.01
CA LYS A 730 8.29 -7.81 30.15
C LYS A 730 9.04 -6.99 31.18
N GLU A 731 9.87 -6.07 30.77
CA GLU A 731 10.70 -5.23 31.64
C GLU A 731 9.93 -4.07 32.28
N GLY A 732 8.65 -3.91 31.96
CA GLY A 732 7.78 -2.91 32.59
C GLY A 732 7.75 -1.55 31.91
N GLY A 733 8.15 -1.48 30.65
CA GLY A 733 8.24 -0.26 29.85
C GLY A 733 9.63 0.40 29.97
N THR A 734 9.96 1.19 28.98
CA THR A 734 11.19 2.00 29.01
C THR A 734 10.86 3.32 29.75
N GLN A 735 11.69 3.72 30.71
CA GLN A 735 11.69 5.11 31.14
C GLN A 735 12.18 5.93 29.92
N ALA A 736 11.29 6.74 29.37
CA ALA A 736 11.60 7.67 28.29
C ALA A 736 12.46 8.83 28.81
#